data_c8863bf3d829afb53a513f2ccce66af1
#
_entry.id   c8863bf3d829afb53a513f2ccce66af1
#
_cell.length_a   1.000
_cell.length_b   1.000
_cell.length_c   1.000
_cell.angle_alpha   90.00
_cell.angle_beta   90.00
_cell.angle_gamma   90.00
#
_symmetry.space_group_name_H-M   'P 1'
#
loop_
_entity.id
_entity.type
_entity.pdbx_description
1 polymer ?
#
loop_
_entity_poly.entity_id
_entity_poly.type
_entity_poly.pdbx_seq_one_letter_code
_entity_poly.pdbx_strand_id
1 'polypeptide(L)'
;MADDSVCVIESPSSSSEADDNSDEDYSPTAARGRKAGTKSRAPVAKKAVGKKAATSRKKPPVLIDLVSPPAPGSASGVKVTTPTGRKRKLGASTPKSQASNGGDQPVKEEAGAEAKPVKRARTVLPEYIPLEGPMRPAPPVPPKNPMVKPRPRKPAATLPKKPKLQKAALSAHSAAKDPAAGSTADAAIDVEAEWEARYGWRVEEAVASTVGVQVDVVRNVVNMLTNDCTIPFIARYRREQTGGLQADGLQDIQDTYASLLQVKKKARTILDTLTKENKGDPSVRKLIITAKSSVELDHLFAPYKESKGRSLAQRAKNLGLEETAQQILRGEATVDSINPESLVKADVKGLQSAKEVMLGWQHILADVLSKDRMVLDYLANMAKSPGILLTASKSASAAKLERQAFADGTPGICDKKYDNYANFSRDVRSVQPHQVLAINRGESQKVLTVKLVLPPQLAPGLKRFCESRLSNMGVKMQGQTVQLVKDSVEDAYSRLLEPHLLRSIRSQLTKEAEKESVSVFRCNLRQLLLTPPVRGHAVLGIDPGFKHGCKLAAVSANGSLLQYAVIYPHSGNKGPAANILRQMVLTHNCDLVALGNGTACRETEAFLSELISQGCFEPIKLKYCTVEESGVSVYSVTKDAEAELPGLDPNIRSAVGIARRLQDPLLEYVKVEPKHLGVGMYQHDVTESLLKSALEGVVVECVSFVGVDINVCPELTLRKVSGLNAGTARNIVEWRTTNGPFRNRQQLLKVKRLGNKAFEQCAGFVKVFPETASAAKAAGGGTTQETTAQSSKPAKGSGGGGSFNPLDMTVIHPESYTLAEHFISHLGLNKEAIGKPHFIEKVRQETAKHGVNHFVNLLGGSIATMQLIVDALQHSVEYDIRSEQHQPLFKSGVLSLDEVHAGLELTGKVKNCTNFGAFVDIGVGTDGLIHVSQMNGHTVALGDRVTVRVLNIERDRRRIGLRLLSKG
;
A
#
# COMPACT_ATOMS: atom_id res chain seq x y z
N MET A 1 17.03 -8.71 19.52
CA MET A 1 16.28 -7.50 19.86
C MET A 1 15.87 -6.92 18.54
N ALA A 2 14.59 -6.86 18.28
CA ALA A 2 14.10 -6.14 17.16
C ALA A 2 14.36 -4.66 17.46
N ASP A 3 15.22 -4.02 16.67
CA ASP A 3 15.20 -2.58 16.60
C ASP A 3 13.79 -2.19 16.19
N ASP A 4 13.13 -1.49 17.09
CA ASP A 4 11.83 -0.90 16.84
C ASP A 4 11.96 -0.01 15.61
N SER A 5 11.59 -0.55 14.46
CA SER A 5 11.33 0.29 13.28
C SER A 5 10.04 1.05 13.55
N VAL A 6 10.17 2.02 14.43
CA VAL A 6 9.14 3.02 14.71
C VAL A 6 8.82 3.68 13.39
N CYS A 7 7.54 3.79 13.07
CA CYS A 7 7.07 4.61 11.96
C CYS A 7 7.36 6.06 12.28
N VAL A 8 8.54 6.49 11.90
CA VAL A 8 8.99 7.87 12.05
C VAL A 8 8.16 8.73 11.12
N ILE A 9 7.45 9.68 11.68
CA ILE A 9 6.86 10.76 10.91
C ILE A 9 7.94 11.82 10.77
N GLU A 10 8.99 11.53 10.04
CA GLU A 10 9.97 12.53 9.67
C GLU A 10 9.45 13.28 8.45
N SER A 11 9.45 14.59 8.56
CA SER A 11 9.47 15.44 7.39
C SER A 11 10.77 15.11 6.66
N PRO A 12 10.77 14.87 5.35
CA PRO A 12 12.01 14.67 4.64
C PRO A 12 12.86 15.91 4.87
N SER A 13 13.96 15.74 5.63
CA SER A 13 15.02 16.72 5.59
C SER A 13 15.43 16.82 4.13
N SER A 14 15.50 18.03 3.64
CA SER A 14 15.97 18.35 2.31
C SER A 14 17.44 17.98 2.15
N SER A 15 17.71 16.70 1.99
CA SER A 15 18.91 16.25 1.34
C SER A 15 18.50 15.95 -0.10
N SER A 16 18.77 16.88 -0.94
CA SER A 16 18.76 16.79 -2.36
C SER A 16 19.79 15.78 -2.82
N GLU A 17 19.39 14.55 -2.96
CA GLU A 17 19.99 13.67 -3.95
C GLU A 17 18.83 12.91 -4.55
N ALA A 18 18.36 13.48 -5.66
CA ALA A 18 17.42 12.86 -6.54
C ALA A 18 18.09 11.68 -7.19
N ASP A 19 17.83 10.50 -6.69
CA ASP A 19 18.07 9.32 -7.47
C ASP A 19 16.81 8.97 -8.23
N ASP A 20 16.92 9.48 -9.34
CA ASP A 20 16.34 9.16 -10.59
C ASP A 20 16.36 7.68 -10.85
N ASN A 21 15.30 7.00 -10.49
CA ASN A 21 15.22 5.60 -10.84
C ASN A 21 13.82 5.12 -10.99
N SER A 22 13.62 4.49 -12.02
CA SER A 22 12.42 3.79 -12.39
C SER A 22 11.59 4.43 -13.42
N ASP A 23 12.26 4.99 -14.30
CA ASP A 23 11.46 5.52 -15.31
C ASP A 23 11.29 4.59 -16.46
N GLU A 24 10.43 3.64 -16.21
CA GLU A 24 9.51 3.33 -17.27
C GLU A 24 8.67 4.58 -17.49
N ASP A 25 8.94 5.23 -18.59
CA ASP A 25 8.18 6.32 -19.15
C ASP A 25 6.68 6.02 -19.00
N TYR A 26 6.08 6.49 -17.93
CA TYR A 26 4.64 6.50 -17.81
C TYR A 26 4.10 7.62 -18.69
N SER A 27 4.21 7.37 -19.97
CA SER A 27 3.32 7.97 -20.91
C SER A 27 1.91 7.51 -20.52
N PRO A 28 0.95 8.36 -20.26
CA PRO A 28 -0.45 7.97 -20.17
C PRO A 28 -0.97 7.69 -21.60
N THR A 29 -0.45 6.69 -22.26
CA THR A 29 -1.15 6.07 -23.35
C THR A 29 -2.21 5.20 -22.71
N ALA A 30 -3.41 5.72 -22.66
CA ALA A 30 -4.60 4.93 -22.49
C ALA A 30 -4.42 3.60 -23.20
N ALA A 31 -4.55 2.53 -22.47
CA ALA A 31 -4.57 1.19 -23.01
C ALA A 31 -5.64 1.13 -24.09
N ARG A 32 -5.22 1.26 -25.33
CA ARG A 32 -6.05 0.96 -26.46
C ARG A 32 -6.09 -0.55 -26.61
N GLY A 33 -7.14 -1.10 -26.04
CA GLY A 33 -7.57 -2.43 -26.43
C GLY A 33 -7.61 -2.53 -27.94
N ARG A 34 -6.89 -3.50 -28.48
CA ARG A 34 -7.00 -3.91 -29.87
C ARG A 34 -8.44 -4.31 -30.14
N LYS A 35 -9.19 -3.46 -30.82
CA LYS A 35 -10.34 -3.88 -31.62
C LYS A 35 -9.88 -3.94 -33.06
N ALA A 36 -9.95 -5.14 -33.60
CA ALA A 36 -9.89 -5.42 -35.02
C ALA A 36 -11.01 -4.67 -35.75
N GLY A 37 -10.66 -4.06 -36.87
CA GLY A 37 -11.58 -3.29 -37.67
C GLY A 37 -12.54 -4.14 -38.47
N THR A 38 -13.73 -3.64 -38.65
CA THR A 38 -14.47 -3.78 -39.88
C THR A 38 -15.24 -2.50 -40.19
N LYS A 39 -15.31 -2.25 -41.46
CA LYS A 39 -15.74 -1.04 -42.15
C LYS A 39 -17.24 -0.76 -42.08
N SER A 40 -17.53 0.49 -42.20
CA SER A 40 -18.51 1.17 -43.05
C SER A 40 -19.81 1.70 -42.47
N ARG A 41 -20.00 2.96 -42.85
CA ARG A 41 -21.21 3.73 -43.12
C ARG A 41 -22.05 4.27 -41.98
N ALA A 42 -21.96 5.57 -41.84
CA ALA A 42 -23.09 6.44 -41.44
C ALA A 42 -24.10 6.50 -42.63
N PRO A 43 -25.32 7.02 -42.51
CA PRO A 43 -25.84 7.96 -41.55
C PRO A 43 -27.31 7.75 -41.10
N VAL A 44 -27.84 8.75 -40.43
CA VAL A 44 -29.26 9.20 -40.34
C VAL A 44 -30.00 8.88 -39.06
N ALA A 45 -30.38 9.98 -38.47
CA ALA A 45 -31.26 10.14 -37.33
C ALA A 45 -32.66 9.52 -37.53
N LYS A 46 -33.23 9.05 -36.41
CA LYS A 46 -34.67 9.28 -36.08
C LYS A 46 -34.97 8.97 -34.59
N LYS A 47 -35.80 9.84 -34.07
CA LYS A 47 -36.48 9.80 -32.77
C LYS A 47 -37.26 8.51 -32.54
N ALA A 48 -37.31 8.04 -31.32
CA ALA A 48 -38.56 7.84 -30.55
C ALA A 48 -38.33 7.04 -29.25
N VAL A 49 -38.74 7.65 -28.12
CA VAL A 49 -39.68 7.17 -27.10
C VAL A 49 -39.36 5.87 -26.37
N GLY A 50 -38.95 6.06 -25.19
CA GLY A 50 -39.36 5.49 -23.91
C GLY A 50 -39.61 4.02 -23.74
N LYS A 51 -38.85 3.41 -22.78
CA LYS A 51 -39.42 2.64 -21.70
C LYS A 51 -38.36 2.39 -20.62
N LYS A 52 -38.76 2.70 -19.39
CA LYS A 52 -38.00 2.48 -18.15
C LYS A 52 -37.74 1.00 -17.95
N ALA A 53 -36.46 0.63 -17.72
CA ALA A 53 -36.11 -0.57 -17.02
C ALA A 53 -35.16 -0.17 -15.89
N ALA A 54 -35.61 -0.38 -14.67
CA ALA A 54 -34.85 -0.12 -13.44
C ALA A 54 -33.79 -1.21 -13.28
N THR A 55 -32.55 -0.90 -13.54
CA THR A 55 -31.44 -1.69 -13.07
C THR A 55 -30.97 -1.12 -11.74
N SER A 56 -31.19 -1.88 -10.69
CA SER A 56 -30.64 -1.63 -9.35
C SER A 56 -29.13 -1.64 -9.41
N ARG A 57 -28.52 -0.46 -9.45
CA ARG A 57 -27.10 -0.30 -9.16
C ARG A 57 -26.87 -0.62 -7.69
N LYS A 58 -26.32 -1.77 -7.40
CA LYS A 58 -25.65 -2.03 -6.13
C LYS A 58 -24.57 -0.96 -5.97
N LYS A 59 -24.72 -0.07 -5.00
CA LYS A 59 -23.65 0.80 -4.53
C LYS A 59 -22.51 -0.09 -4.05
N PRO A 60 -21.24 0.22 -4.40
CA PRO A 60 -20.12 -0.41 -3.72
C PRO A 60 -20.21 -0.09 -2.21
N PRO A 61 -19.67 -0.97 -1.35
CA PRO A 61 -19.66 -0.72 0.08
C PRO A 61 -18.96 0.62 0.33
N VAL A 62 -19.61 1.46 1.11
CA VAL A 62 -19.05 2.73 1.57
C VAL A 62 -17.88 2.37 2.48
N LEU A 63 -16.66 2.51 1.99
CA LEU A 63 -15.51 2.66 2.85
C LEU A 63 -15.78 3.91 3.69
N ILE A 64 -15.77 3.74 5.00
CA ILE A 64 -15.83 4.87 5.92
C ILE A 64 -14.55 5.65 5.69
N ASP A 65 -14.68 6.80 5.04
CA ASP A 65 -13.60 7.77 4.96
C ASP A 65 -13.23 8.14 6.40
N LEU A 66 -12.09 7.63 6.86
CA LEU A 66 -11.39 8.20 8.00
C LEU A 66 -11.30 9.70 7.73
N VAL A 67 -11.81 10.45 8.68
CA VAL A 67 -11.92 11.91 8.63
C VAL A 67 -10.74 12.54 7.90
N SER A 68 -11.02 13.21 6.80
CA SER A 68 -9.98 13.96 6.07
C SER A 68 -9.28 14.92 7.02
N PRO A 69 -7.95 14.94 7.03
CA PRO A 69 -7.23 15.84 7.89
C PRO A 69 -7.59 17.29 7.58
N PRO A 70 -7.64 18.15 8.57
CA PRO A 70 -7.71 19.58 8.33
C PRO A 70 -6.44 20.02 7.60
N ALA A 71 -6.59 20.75 6.51
CA ALA A 71 -5.49 21.47 5.95
C ALA A 71 -4.90 22.41 7.01
N PRO A 72 -3.60 22.69 6.96
CA PRO A 72 -3.01 23.70 7.81
C PRO A 72 -3.76 25.01 7.59
N GLY A 73 -4.31 25.54 8.66
CA GLY A 73 -5.04 26.79 8.63
C GLY A 73 -4.19 27.86 7.94
N SER A 74 -4.78 28.53 6.96
CA SER A 74 -4.25 29.79 6.48
C SER A 74 -4.10 30.71 7.68
N ALA A 75 -2.86 31.01 8.06
CA ALA A 75 -2.59 32.10 8.98
C ALA A 75 -3.25 33.33 8.38
N SER A 76 -4.31 33.79 9.01
CA SER A 76 -4.88 35.09 8.76
C SER A 76 -3.74 36.11 8.92
N GLY A 77 -3.40 36.76 7.83
CA GLY A 77 -2.35 37.75 7.81
C GLY A 77 -2.68 38.88 8.78
N VAL A 78 -1.99 38.89 9.88
CA VAL A 78 -1.79 40.11 10.66
C VAL A 78 -0.90 41.01 9.79
N LYS A 79 -1.48 42.05 9.24
CA LYS A 79 -0.75 43.15 8.62
C LYS A 79 0.14 43.79 9.71
N VAL A 80 1.40 43.44 9.67
CA VAL A 80 2.43 44.26 10.33
C VAL A 80 2.66 45.45 9.41
N THR A 81 2.03 46.56 9.75
CA THR A 81 2.40 47.88 9.21
C THR A 81 3.61 48.37 9.98
N THR A 82 4.73 48.44 9.33
CA THR A 82 5.89 49.21 9.80
C THR A 82 5.54 50.70 9.97
N PRO A 83 5.95 51.34 11.08
CA PRO A 83 5.71 52.76 11.28
C PRO A 83 6.82 53.60 10.65
N THR A 84 6.52 54.36 9.65
CA THR A 84 7.30 55.56 9.35
C THR A 84 6.63 56.77 9.98
N GLY A 85 7.40 57.49 10.77
CA GLY A 85 6.95 58.56 11.60
C GLY A 85 6.56 59.89 10.90
N ARG A 86 5.68 60.64 11.54
CA ARG A 86 5.87 62.06 11.86
C ARG A 86 4.68 62.65 12.61
N LYS A 87 4.97 63.00 13.86
CA LYS A 87 4.64 64.24 14.65
C LYS A 87 3.26 64.92 14.56
N ARG A 88 2.78 65.15 15.80
CA ARG A 88 1.95 66.31 16.33
C ARG A 88 0.45 66.10 16.33
N LYS A 89 -0.33 66.40 17.34
CA LYS A 89 -0.22 67.15 18.65
C LYS A 89 -1.54 66.91 19.41
N LEU A 90 -1.43 66.75 20.71
CA LEU A 90 -2.25 67.33 21.81
C LEU A 90 -3.81 67.25 21.73
N GLY A 91 -4.36 66.71 22.80
CA GLY A 91 -5.71 67.02 23.30
C GLY A 91 -6.14 66.08 24.42
N ALA A 92 -5.93 66.54 25.65
CA ALA A 92 -6.27 65.88 26.90
C ALA A 92 -7.79 65.77 27.14
N SER A 93 -8.21 64.76 27.85
CA SER A 93 -8.84 64.87 29.15
C SER A 93 -9.61 63.57 29.51
N THR A 94 -9.16 62.96 30.59
CA THR A 94 -9.97 62.18 31.53
C THR A 94 -10.80 63.18 32.40
N PRO A 95 -11.77 62.82 33.24
CA PRO A 95 -11.82 61.62 34.10
C PRO A 95 -13.22 61.06 34.51
N LYS A 96 -13.18 59.91 35.21
CA LYS A 96 -13.95 59.44 36.37
C LYS A 96 -15.48 59.42 36.31
N SER A 97 -16.21 58.46 36.83
CA SER A 97 -16.26 57.72 38.06
C SER A 97 -17.67 57.18 38.33
N GLN A 98 -17.76 56.08 39.00
CA GLN A 98 -18.72 55.67 40.05
C GLN A 98 -20.20 55.40 39.60
N ALA A 99 -20.61 54.16 39.72
CA ALA A 99 -21.10 53.41 40.88
C ALA A 99 -22.61 53.58 41.09
N SER A 100 -23.21 52.44 41.24
CA SER A 100 -24.17 52.00 42.25
C SER A 100 -25.56 51.59 41.81
N ASN A 101 -25.81 50.33 42.18
CA ASN A 101 -26.94 49.79 42.91
C ASN A 101 -28.37 49.92 42.41
N GLY A 102 -28.98 48.74 42.49
CA GLY A 102 -30.30 48.57 43.06
C GLY A 102 -31.42 48.13 42.11
N GLY A 103 -31.84 46.95 42.19
CA GLY A 103 -33.02 46.64 42.98
C GLY A 103 -34.22 46.20 42.10
N ASP A 104 -34.59 44.98 42.36
CA ASP A 104 -35.94 44.45 42.43
C ASP A 104 -36.86 44.33 41.22
N GLN A 105 -37.32 43.07 41.15
CA GLN A 105 -38.57 42.53 40.55
C GLN A 105 -39.81 43.25 41.11
N PRO A 106 -41.07 42.91 40.74
CA PRO A 106 -41.67 41.92 39.83
C PRO A 106 -43.00 42.37 39.12
N VAL A 107 -43.59 41.38 38.34
CA VAL A 107 -45.06 41.08 38.29
C VAL A 107 -45.90 41.63 37.16
N LYS A 108 -46.54 40.68 36.49
CA LYS A 108 -47.90 40.52 35.93
C LYS A 108 -48.34 41.09 34.55
N GLU A 109 -48.80 40.13 33.75
CA GLU A 109 -50.18 39.97 33.16
C GLU A 109 -50.67 41.13 32.27
N GLU A 110 -51.22 40.92 31.16
CA GLU A 110 -52.34 40.17 30.58
C GLU A 110 -52.50 40.47 29.08
N ALA A 111 -52.92 39.46 28.37
CA ALA A 111 -54.13 39.31 27.53
C ALA A 111 -54.26 40.06 26.20
N GLY A 112 -54.52 39.31 25.20
CA GLY A 112 -55.66 39.59 24.35
C GLY A 112 -55.47 39.59 22.82
N ALA A 113 -56.23 38.65 22.28
CA ALA A 113 -57.04 38.65 21.03
C ALA A 113 -56.38 38.13 19.73
N GLU A 114 -56.69 36.97 19.35
CA GLU A 114 -57.64 36.52 18.31
C GLU A 114 -57.34 36.95 16.84
N ALA A 115 -57.13 35.92 16.00
CA ALA A 115 -57.94 35.59 14.85
C ALA A 115 -57.54 34.28 14.18
N LYS A 116 -58.52 33.45 13.99
CA LYS A 116 -58.57 32.12 13.33
C LYS A 116 -58.73 32.26 11.80
N PRO A 117 -58.97 31.12 11.10
CA PRO A 117 -58.10 30.07 10.56
C PRO A 117 -58.42 29.78 9.08
N VAL A 118 -57.59 28.97 8.39
CA VAL A 118 -58.05 28.26 7.18
C VAL A 118 -57.54 26.81 7.16
N LYS A 119 -58.51 25.94 7.02
CA LYS A 119 -58.65 24.50 6.86
C LYS A 119 -57.77 23.92 5.71
N ARG A 120 -57.27 22.71 5.74
CA ARG A 120 -57.71 21.33 5.79
C ARG A 120 -56.89 20.49 4.81
N ALA A 121 -56.68 19.19 4.98
CA ALA A 121 -57.59 18.09 5.08
C ALA A 121 -56.89 16.84 5.63
N ARG A 122 -57.61 16.10 6.43
CA ARG A 122 -57.36 14.71 6.87
C ARG A 122 -57.52 13.75 5.69
N THR A 123 -56.73 12.68 5.61
CA THR A 123 -57.24 11.40 5.13
C THR A 123 -56.68 10.27 5.99
N VAL A 124 -57.58 9.36 6.26
CA VAL A 124 -57.69 8.32 7.26
C VAL A 124 -56.90 7.08 6.86
N LEU A 125 -56.28 6.42 7.83
CA LEU A 125 -55.82 5.02 7.80
C LEU A 125 -57.05 4.08 7.82
N PRO A 126 -56.96 2.90 7.21
CA PRO A 126 -57.72 1.76 7.72
C PRO A 126 -56.83 0.66 8.30
N GLU A 127 -57.45 0.03 9.29
CA GLU A 127 -57.02 -1.00 10.18
C GLU A 127 -56.67 -2.34 9.54
N TYR A 128 -55.89 -3.07 10.27
CA TYR A 128 -55.44 -4.45 10.08
C TYR A 128 -56.59 -5.43 10.47
N ILE A 129 -56.89 -6.38 9.58
CA ILE A 129 -57.65 -7.60 9.91
C ILE A 129 -56.91 -8.80 9.32
N PRO A 130 -56.65 -9.86 10.10
CA PRO A 130 -55.99 -11.07 9.62
C PRO A 130 -57.04 -12.07 9.12
N LEU A 131 -56.79 -12.70 7.99
CA LEU A 131 -57.54 -13.87 7.54
C LEU A 131 -56.60 -15.00 7.13
N GLU A 132 -56.63 -16.05 7.89
CA GLU A 132 -56.13 -17.38 7.50
C GLU A 132 -57.06 -18.00 6.44
N GLY A 133 -56.42 -18.72 5.46
CA GLY A 133 -57.15 -19.56 4.54
C GLY A 133 -56.18 -20.32 3.57
N PRO A 134 -56.50 -21.52 3.14
CA PRO A 134 -55.54 -22.58 2.85
C PRO A 134 -54.92 -22.51 1.45
N MET A 135 -53.71 -23.05 1.34
CA MET A 135 -52.91 -23.25 0.12
C MET A 135 -53.68 -23.98 -0.99
N ARG A 136 -53.60 -23.44 -2.20
CA ARG A 136 -53.88 -24.17 -3.45
C ARG A 136 -52.56 -24.48 -4.17
N PRO A 137 -52.47 -25.66 -4.84
CA PRO A 137 -51.22 -26.09 -5.47
C PRO A 137 -50.96 -25.39 -6.81
N ALA A 138 -49.67 -25.25 -7.12
CA ALA A 138 -49.14 -24.65 -8.34
C ALA A 138 -49.47 -25.48 -9.61
N PRO A 139 -49.69 -24.84 -10.79
CA PRO A 139 -49.90 -25.56 -12.04
C PRO A 139 -48.63 -26.13 -12.63
N PRO A 140 -48.71 -27.19 -13.44
CA PRO A 140 -47.57 -27.97 -13.94
C PRO A 140 -46.83 -27.27 -15.10
N VAL A 141 -45.50 -27.49 -15.13
CA VAL A 141 -44.56 -27.00 -16.12
C VAL A 141 -44.76 -27.80 -17.44
N PRO A 142 -44.79 -27.14 -18.62
CA PRO A 142 -44.86 -27.82 -19.91
C PRO A 142 -43.53 -28.47 -20.27
N PRO A 143 -43.54 -29.55 -21.11
CA PRO A 143 -42.36 -30.38 -21.38
C PRO A 143 -41.38 -29.73 -22.37
N LYS A 144 -40.09 -29.96 -22.13
CA LYS A 144 -38.98 -29.56 -22.99
C LYS A 144 -38.98 -30.30 -24.31
N ASN A 145 -38.92 -29.57 -25.43
CA ASN A 145 -38.69 -30.09 -26.77
C ASN A 145 -37.23 -30.61 -26.93
N PRO A 146 -37.04 -31.62 -27.75
CA PRO A 146 -35.73 -32.30 -27.88
C PRO A 146 -34.73 -31.53 -28.73
N MET A 147 -33.47 -31.59 -28.31
CA MET A 147 -32.31 -31.04 -29.00
C MET A 147 -32.12 -31.56 -30.42
N VAL A 148 -32.03 -30.65 -31.38
CA VAL A 148 -31.55 -30.87 -32.74
C VAL A 148 -30.02 -30.93 -32.72
N LYS A 149 -29.45 -32.06 -33.18
CA LYS A 149 -28.01 -32.26 -33.35
C LYS A 149 -27.49 -31.40 -34.52
N PRO A 150 -26.38 -30.69 -34.42
CA PRO A 150 -25.71 -30.04 -35.53
C PRO A 150 -24.89 -31.04 -36.36
N ARG A 151 -25.01 -30.93 -37.71
CA ARG A 151 -24.24 -31.68 -38.72
C ARG A 151 -22.74 -31.30 -38.67
N PRO A 152 -21.82 -32.21 -39.03
CA PRO A 152 -20.39 -31.98 -39.01
C PRO A 152 -19.92 -31.08 -40.16
N ARG A 153 -19.13 -30.06 -39.86
CA ARG A 153 -18.38 -29.24 -40.83
C ARG A 153 -17.03 -29.91 -41.13
N LYS A 154 -16.69 -29.95 -42.41
CA LYS A 154 -15.41 -30.45 -42.95
C LYS A 154 -14.22 -29.60 -42.44
N PRO A 155 -13.02 -30.19 -42.24
CA PRO A 155 -11.86 -29.49 -41.71
C PRO A 155 -11.20 -28.59 -42.75
N ALA A 156 -10.90 -27.35 -42.37
CA ALA A 156 -10.03 -26.44 -43.09
C ALA A 156 -8.58 -26.60 -42.59
N ALA A 157 -7.65 -26.49 -43.52
CA ALA A 157 -6.24 -26.77 -43.37
C ALA A 157 -5.55 -25.96 -42.25
N THR A 158 -4.78 -26.66 -41.42
CA THR A 158 -3.96 -26.15 -40.36
C THR A 158 -2.63 -25.62 -40.85
N LEU A 159 -2.33 -24.35 -40.58
CA LEU A 159 -0.97 -23.79 -40.58
C LEU A 159 -0.28 -24.07 -39.23
N PRO A 160 1.03 -24.31 -39.22
CA PRO A 160 1.70 -24.85 -38.01
C PRO A 160 1.88 -23.82 -36.89
N LYS A 161 1.51 -24.21 -35.68
CA LYS A 161 1.74 -23.47 -34.43
C LYS A 161 3.20 -23.62 -33.98
N LYS A 162 3.85 -22.53 -33.64
CA LYS A 162 5.15 -22.49 -32.97
C LYS A 162 5.10 -23.24 -31.62
N PRO A 163 6.17 -23.96 -31.25
CA PRO A 163 6.16 -24.80 -30.05
C PRO A 163 6.29 -23.98 -28.76
N LYS A 164 5.50 -24.34 -27.75
CA LYS A 164 5.66 -23.89 -26.37
C LYS A 164 6.85 -24.63 -25.75
N LEU A 165 7.80 -23.93 -25.19
CA LEU A 165 8.85 -24.51 -24.34
C LEU A 165 8.22 -25.15 -23.09
N GLN A 166 8.29 -26.46 -23.01
CA GLN A 166 8.07 -27.23 -21.80
C GLN A 166 9.37 -27.28 -21.00
N LYS A 167 9.31 -26.91 -19.72
CA LYS A 167 10.36 -27.17 -18.75
C LYS A 167 10.45 -28.69 -18.53
N ALA A 168 11.53 -29.31 -18.94
CA ALA A 168 11.85 -30.69 -18.61
C ALA A 168 12.58 -30.74 -17.27
N ALA A 169 12.08 -31.60 -16.37
CA ALA A 169 12.75 -31.97 -15.14
C ALA A 169 13.89 -32.96 -15.45
N LEU A 170 15.08 -32.69 -14.93
CA LEU A 170 16.22 -33.62 -14.97
C LEU A 170 16.21 -34.46 -13.70
N SER A 171 16.02 -35.75 -13.88
CA SER A 171 16.36 -36.78 -12.89
C SER A 171 17.78 -37.29 -13.18
N ALA A 172 18.59 -37.35 -12.12
CA ALA A 172 19.96 -37.85 -12.18
C ALA A 172 19.98 -39.37 -12.28
N HIS A 173 20.74 -39.89 -13.25
CA HIS A 173 21.31 -41.26 -13.17
C HIS A 173 22.76 -41.22 -13.68
N SER A 174 23.61 -41.78 -12.89
CA SER A 174 25.05 -41.91 -13.08
C SER A 174 25.38 -42.91 -14.20
N ALA A 175 26.26 -42.55 -15.12
CA ALA A 175 27.27 -43.43 -15.74
C ALA A 175 28.25 -42.59 -16.59
N ALA A 176 29.46 -43.10 -16.68
CA ALA A 176 30.69 -42.46 -17.04
C ALA A 176 30.93 -42.17 -18.54
N LYS A 177 31.78 -41.11 -18.74
CA LYS A 177 32.69 -40.85 -19.86
C LYS A 177 32.12 -40.59 -21.27
N ASP A 178 32.17 -39.32 -21.73
CA ASP A 178 33.21 -38.81 -22.66
C ASP A 178 33.09 -37.25 -22.83
N PRO A 179 34.17 -36.51 -23.15
CA PRO A 179 34.22 -35.08 -23.01
C PRO A 179 33.95 -34.35 -24.34
N ALA A 180 32.77 -33.73 -24.44
CA ALA A 180 32.52 -32.59 -25.34
C ALA A 180 31.05 -32.17 -25.34
N ALA A 181 30.60 -31.40 -24.32
CA ALA A 181 29.43 -30.54 -24.40
C ALA A 181 29.53 -29.49 -23.29
N GLY A 182 30.05 -28.30 -23.66
CA GLY A 182 30.11 -27.15 -22.79
C GLY A 182 28.74 -26.79 -22.24
N SER A 183 28.64 -26.64 -20.93
CA SER A 183 27.42 -26.41 -20.17
C SER A 183 26.84 -25.02 -20.50
N THR A 184 25.50 -24.97 -20.69
CA THR A 184 24.73 -23.74 -20.91
C THR A 184 24.70 -22.79 -19.69
N ALA A 185 25.29 -23.20 -18.57
CA ALA A 185 25.48 -22.35 -17.38
C ALA A 185 26.71 -21.44 -17.53
N ASP A 186 27.77 -21.91 -18.17
CA ASP A 186 28.97 -21.12 -18.46
C ASP A 186 28.70 -20.04 -19.52
N ALA A 187 27.76 -20.28 -20.44
CA ALA A 187 27.35 -19.28 -21.44
C ALA A 187 26.58 -18.09 -20.83
N ALA A 188 25.91 -18.26 -19.70
CA ALA A 188 25.22 -17.17 -19.02
C ALA A 188 26.19 -16.29 -18.19
N ILE A 189 27.22 -16.89 -17.63
CA ILE A 189 28.29 -16.21 -16.90
C ILE A 189 29.16 -15.38 -17.87
N ASP A 190 29.41 -15.92 -19.06
CA ASP A 190 30.22 -15.27 -20.06
C ASP A 190 29.59 -14.00 -20.68
N VAL A 191 28.25 -13.99 -20.82
CA VAL A 191 27.52 -12.82 -21.35
C VAL A 191 27.50 -11.66 -20.34
N GLU A 192 27.50 -11.91 -19.06
CA GLU A 192 27.53 -10.88 -18.02
C GLU A 192 28.97 -10.33 -17.85
N ALA A 193 29.97 -11.19 -17.87
CA ALA A 193 31.38 -10.83 -17.88
C ALA A 193 31.78 -10.04 -19.15
N GLU A 194 31.23 -10.40 -20.31
CA GLU A 194 31.42 -9.67 -21.57
C GLU A 194 30.72 -8.30 -21.53
N TRP A 195 29.55 -8.19 -20.86
CA TRP A 195 28.91 -6.91 -20.64
C TRP A 195 29.73 -6.02 -19.70
N GLU A 196 30.24 -6.56 -18.58
CA GLU A 196 31.07 -5.82 -17.63
C GLU A 196 32.41 -5.37 -18.23
N ALA A 197 33.06 -6.22 -19.00
CA ALA A 197 34.29 -5.88 -19.68
C ALA A 197 34.12 -4.80 -20.76
N ARG A 198 32.92 -4.78 -21.42
CA ARG A 198 32.60 -3.79 -22.47
C ARG A 198 32.07 -2.48 -21.94
N TYR A 199 31.45 -2.46 -20.73
CA TYR A 199 30.45 -1.44 -20.33
C TYR A 199 30.80 -0.65 -19.08
N GLY A 200 31.82 -1.05 -18.35
CA GLY A 200 32.52 -0.18 -17.38
C GLY A 200 31.75 0.15 -16.10
N TRP A 201 30.56 -0.46 -15.79
CA TRP A 201 29.93 -0.33 -14.51
C TRP A 201 29.23 -1.64 -14.07
N ARG A 202 29.34 -1.92 -12.78
CA ARG A 202 28.69 -3.09 -12.15
C ARG A 202 27.39 -2.69 -11.52
N VAL A 203 26.39 -3.57 -11.60
CA VAL A 203 25.07 -3.29 -11.02
C VAL A 203 25.17 -3.11 -9.51
N GLU A 204 25.98 -3.92 -8.85
CA GLU A 204 26.18 -3.88 -7.40
C GLU A 204 26.79 -2.54 -6.95
N GLU A 205 27.71 -1.98 -7.73
CA GLU A 205 28.31 -0.66 -7.45
C GLU A 205 27.28 0.47 -7.61
N ALA A 206 26.42 0.37 -8.64
CA ALA A 206 25.36 1.34 -8.87
C ALA A 206 24.28 1.25 -7.76
N VAL A 207 23.89 0.04 -7.34
CA VAL A 207 22.99 -0.14 -6.19
C VAL A 207 23.59 0.44 -4.92
N ALA A 208 24.88 0.13 -4.65
CA ALA A 208 25.60 0.61 -3.46
C ALA A 208 25.63 2.15 -3.40
N SER A 209 25.90 2.78 -4.54
CA SER A 209 25.88 4.26 -4.65
C SER A 209 24.49 4.85 -4.43
N THR A 210 23.43 4.17 -4.89
CA THR A 210 22.05 4.66 -4.79
C THR A 210 21.49 4.49 -3.39
N VAL A 211 21.74 3.33 -2.77
CA VAL A 211 21.19 3.01 -1.42
C VAL A 211 22.09 3.53 -0.28
N GLY A 212 23.33 3.93 -0.58
CA GLY A 212 24.27 4.42 0.42
C GLY A 212 24.88 3.32 1.29
N VAL A 213 24.98 2.09 0.78
CA VAL A 213 25.49 0.90 1.47
C VAL A 213 26.83 0.46 0.85
N GLN A 214 27.69 -0.19 1.63
CA GLN A 214 28.97 -0.70 1.13
C GLN A 214 28.78 -1.73 0.01
N VAL A 215 29.65 -1.67 -1.03
CA VAL A 215 29.55 -2.52 -2.23
C VAL A 215 29.61 -4.01 -1.90
N ASP A 216 30.45 -4.41 -0.94
CA ASP A 216 30.58 -5.82 -0.55
C ASP A 216 29.30 -6.35 0.11
N VAL A 217 28.63 -5.54 0.93
CA VAL A 217 27.33 -5.87 1.51
C VAL A 217 26.29 -6.05 0.41
N VAL A 218 26.21 -5.11 -0.53
CA VAL A 218 25.28 -5.20 -1.65
C VAL A 218 25.58 -6.45 -2.51
N ARG A 219 26.85 -6.75 -2.78
CA ARG A 219 27.24 -7.95 -3.53
C ARG A 219 26.76 -9.22 -2.82
N ASN A 220 26.96 -9.32 -1.52
CA ASN A 220 26.50 -10.45 -0.72
C ASN A 220 24.98 -10.59 -0.80
N VAL A 221 24.24 -9.48 -0.61
CA VAL A 221 22.76 -9.48 -0.68
C VAL A 221 22.28 -9.89 -2.07
N VAL A 222 22.84 -9.33 -3.14
CA VAL A 222 22.49 -9.68 -4.52
C VAL A 222 22.78 -11.15 -4.80
N ASN A 223 23.91 -11.68 -4.36
CA ASN A 223 24.24 -13.10 -4.50
C ASN A 223 23.22 -14.00 -3.77
N MET A 224 22.80 -13.62 -2.56
CA MET A 224 21.75 -14.35 -1.85
C MET A 224 20.40 -14.28 -2.57
N LEU A 225 19.98 -13.09 -3.05
CA LEU A 225 18.73 -12.91 -3.79
C LEU A 225 18.72 -13.69 -5.12
N THR A 226 19.84 -13.73 -5.85
CA THR A 226 19.95 -14.52 -7.08
C THR A 226 19.95 -16.02 -6.84
N ASN A 227 20.31 -16.45 -5.63
CA ASN A 227 20.20 -17.82 -5.16
C ASN A 227 18.81 -18.14 -4.53
N ASP A 228 17.78 -17.34 -4.83
CA ASP A 228 16.40 -17.49 -4.35
C ASP A 228 16.26 -17.36 -2.82
N CYS A 229 17.20 -16.72 -2.11
CA CYS A 229 17.03 -16.40 -0.70
C CYS A 229 15.98 -15.27 -0.52
N THR A 230 15.14 -15.45 0.47
CA THR A 230 14.07 -14.50 0.79
C THR A 230 14.55 -13.43 1.77
N ILE A 231 13.98 -12.21 1.70
CA ILE A 231 14.35 -11.10 2.60
C ILE A 231 14.24 -11.47 4.09
N PRO A 232 13.15 -12.09 4.58
CA PRO A 232 13.08 -12.46 6.01
C PRO A 232 14.17 -13.44 6.43
N PHE A 233 14.54 -14.39 5.56
CA PHE A 233 15.65 -15.31 5.83
C PHE A 233 16.99 -14.59 5.91
N ILE A 234 17.28 -13.71 4.95
CA ILE A 234 18.51 -12.91 4.93
C ILE A 234 18.58 -12.02 6.19
N ALA A 235 17.51 -11.29 6.49
CA ALA A 235 17.43 -10.38 7.64
C ALA A 235 17.66 -11.06 8.99
N ARG A 236 17.21 -12.31 9.18
CA ARG A 236 17.35 -13.02 10.44
C ARG A 236 18.59 -13.91 10.52
N TYR A 237 18.90 -14.68 9.48
CA TYR A 237 19.91 -15.74 9.53
C TYR A 237 21.21 -15.43 8.77
N ARG A 238 21.30 -14.27 8.09
CA ARG A 238 22.51 -13.84 7.34
C ARG A 238 22.92 -12.41 7.71
N ARG A 239 22.59 -11.96 8.94
CA ARG A 239 22.88 -10.59 9.42
C ARG A 239 24.33 -10.20 9.29
N GLU A 240 25.26 -11.13 9.52
CA GLU A 240 26.68 -10.90 9.41
C GLU A 240 27.11 -10.51 7.98
N GLN A 241 26.57 -11.19 6.96
CA GLN A 241 26.89 -10.94 5.57
C GLN A 241 26.26 -9.65 5.02
N THR A 242 25.29 -9.12 5.75
CA THR A 242 24.54 -7.91 5.37
C THR A 242 24.90 -6.67 6.19
N GLY A 243 25.91 -6.77 7.09
CA GLY A 243 26.25 -5.66 7.98
C GLY A 243 25.14 -5.28 8.96
N GLY A 244 24.20 -6.20 9.22
CA GLY A 244 23.09 -5.98 10.16
C GLY A 244 21.87 -5.26 9.56
N LEU A 245 21.80 -5.11 8.23
CA LEU A 245 20.65 -4.46 7.55
C LEU A 245 19.33 -5.11 7.94
N GLN A 246 18.35 -4.28 8.23
CA GLN A 246 16.97 -4.66 8.47
C GLN A 246 16.23 -5.00 7.16
N ALA A 247 15.02 -5.57 7.28
CA ALA A 247 14.22 -5.99 6.12
C ALA A 247 13.93 -4.85 5.14
N ASP A 248 13.73 -3.62 5.60
CA ASP A 248 13.49 -2.46 4.74
C ASP A 248 14.72 -2.11 3.89
N GLY A 249 15.92 -2.03 4.48
CA GLY A 249 17.16 -1.79 3.71
C GLY A 249 17.48 -2.91 2.71
N LEU A 250 17.15 -4.17 3.05
CA LEU A 250 17.28 -5.30 2.11
C LEU A 250 16.26 -5.20 0.96
N GLN A 251 15.06 -4.71 1.23
CA GLN A 251 14.03 -4.47 0.23
C GLN A 251 14.46 -3.36 -0.74
N ASP A 252 15.02 -2.25 -0.21
CA ASP A 252 15.52 -1.16 -1.05
C ASP A 252 16.64 -1.62 -1.99
N ILE A 253 17.55 -2.48 -1.49
CA ILE A 253 18.56 -3.12 -2.35
C ILE A 253 17.91 -3.98 -3.43
N GLN A 254 16.90 -4.81 -3.08
CA GLN A 254 16.19 -5.66 -4.04
C GLN A 254 15.48 -4.85 -5.12
N ASP A 255 14.75 -3.80 -4.72
CA ASP A 255 13.97 -2.97 -5.63
C ASP A 255 14.90 -2.17 -6.57
N THR A 256 15.97 -1.58 -6.02
CA THR A 256 16.98 -0.87 -6.81
C THR A 256 17.70 -1.81 -7.79
N TYR A 257 18.06 -3.01 -7.34
CA TYR A 257 18.69 -4.03 -8.20
C TYR A 257 17.76 -4.44 -9.35
N ALA A 258 16.47 -4.72 -9.03
CA ALA A 258 15.46 -5.07 -10.04
C ALA A 258 15.27 -3.94 -11.07
N SER A 259 15.22 -2.68 -10.60
CA SER A 259 15.12 -1.50 -11.46
C SER A 259 16.33 -1.38 -12.43
N LEU A 260 17.54 -1.50 -11.93
CA LEU A 260 18.74 -1.43 -12.76
C LEU A 260 18.86 -2.58 -13.75
N LEU A 261 18.39 -3.77 -13.40
CA LEU A 261 18.27 -4.88 -14.35
C LEU A 261 17.28 -4.58 -15.48
N GLN A 262 16.19 -3.86 -15.19
CA GLN A 262 15.26 -3.40 -16.23
C GLN A 262 15.94 -2.36 -17.15
N VAL A 263 16.75 -1.44 -16.60
CA VAL A 263 17.53 -0.49 -17.39
C VAL A 263 18.51 -1.24 -18.32
N LYS A 264 19.27 -2.22 -17.82
CA LYS A 264 20.14 -3.07 -18.65
C LYS A 264 19.36 -3.80 -19.76
N LYS A 265 18.19 -4.37 -19.43
CA LYS A 265 17.32 -5.05 -20.41
C LYS A 265 16.79 -4.09 -21.49
N LYS A 266 16.41 -2.89 -21.08
CA LYS A 266 15.98 -1.82 -22.01
C LYS A 266 17.12 -1.38 -22.92
N ALA A 267 18.32 -1.15 -22.37
CA ALA A 267 19.52 -0.81 -23.14
C ALA A 267 19.82 -1.88 -24.19
N ARG A 268 19.80 -3.16 -23.83
CA ARG A 268 19.97 -4.29 -24.75
C ARG A 268 18.93 -4.27 -25.88
N THR A 269 17.64 -4.08 -25.55
CA THR A 269 16.57 -4.00 -26.55
C THR A 269 16.77 -2.83 -27.52
N ILE A 270 17.25 -1.68 -27.02
CA ILE A 270 17.55 -0.50 -27.86
C ILE A 270 18.74 -0.81 -28.80
N LEU A 271 19.81 -1.38 -28.27
CA LEU A 271 20.98 -1.77 -29.07
C LEU A 271 20.65 -2.78 -30.17
N ASP A 272 19.82 -3.79 -29.84
CA ASP A 272 19.31 -4.76 -30.83
C ASP A 272 18.48 -4.09 -31.93
N THR A 273 17.67 -3.09 -31.57
CA THR A 273 16.85 -2.32 -32.52
C THR A 273 17.75 -1.49 -33.43
N LEU A 274 18.70 -0.75 -32.88
CA LEU A 274 19.65 0.06 -33.65
C LEU A 274 20.53 -0.80 -34.58
N THR A 275 20.89 -2.00 -34.15
CA THR A 275 21.64 -2.95 -34.99
C THR A 275 20.80 -3.50 -36.12
N LYS A 276 19.54 -3.85 -35.88
CA LYS A 276 18.59 -4.34 -36.92
C LYS A 276 18.30 -3.28 -37.97
N GLU A 277 18.20 -2.03 -37.57
CA GLU A 277 17.92 -0.90 -38.47
C GLU A 277 19.18 -0.29 -39.09
N ASN A 278 20.37 -0.84 -38.78
CA ASN A 278 21.68 -0.32 -39.17
C ASN A 278 21.84 1.18 -38.83
N LYS A 279 21.28 1.62 -37.70
CA LYS A 279 21.31 2.99 -37.18
C LYS A 279 22.22 3.08 -35.94
N GLY A 280 22.62 4.29 -35.59
CA GLY A 280 23.34 4.59 -34.36
C GLY A 280 24.87 4.48 -34.49
N ASP A 281 25.54 5.62 -34.24
CA ASP A 281 26.99 5.73 -34.24
C ASP A 281 27.62 4.92 -33.09
N PRO A 282 28.87 4.49 -33.19
CA PRO A 282 29.60 3.82 -32.12
C PRO A 282 29.60 4.62 -30.79
N SER A 283 29.64 5.96 -30.87
CA SER A 283 29.59 6.86 -29.73
C SER A 283 28.24 6.77 -28.97
N VAL A 284 27.15 6.78 -29.72
CA VAL A 284 25.79 6.64 -29.13
C VAL A 284 25.58 5.26 -28.51
N ARG A 285 26.06 4.21 -29.19
CA ARG A 285 26.04 2.83 -28.66
C ARG A 285 26.78 2.73 -27.33
N LYS A 286 27.96 3.37 -27.23
CA LYS A 286 28.76 3.44 -26.00
C LYS A 286 27.98 4.16 -24.87
N LEU A 287 27.30 5.26 -25.18
CA LEU A 287 26.50 6.00 -24.21
C LEU A 287 25.27 5.19 -23.73
N ILE A 288 24.57 4.48 -24.63
CA ILE A 288 23.46 3.59 -24.27
C ILE A 288 23.90 2.50 -23.28
N ILE A 289 25.11 2.05 -23.45
CA ILE A 289 25.73 1.01 -22.64
C ILE A 289 26.09 1.52 -21.24
N THR A 290 26.57 2.76 -21.15
CA THR A 290 26.96 3.38 -19.87
C THR A 290 25.81 4.03 -19.12
N ALA A 291 24.62 4.13 -19.74
CA ALA A 291 23.44 4.72 -19.14
C ALA A 291 22.96 3.93 -17.93
N LYS A 292 22.71 4.63 -16.82
CA LYS A 292 22.24 4.06 -15.55
C LYS A 292 20.75 4.34 -15.28
N SER A 293 20.09 5.13 -16.12
CA SER A 293 18.68 5.47 -15.95
C SER A 293 17.86 5.20 -17.21
N SER A 294 16.57 4.87 -17.00
CA SER A 294 15.64 4.65 -18.10
C SER A 294 15.37 5.94 -18.90
N VAL A 295 15.38 7.11 -18.23
CA VAL A 295 15.21 8.44 -18.85
C VAL A 295 16.36 8.75 -19.79
N GLU A 296 17.59 8.54 -19.34
CA GLU A 296 18.79 8.72 -20.16
C GLU A 296 18.75 7.83 -21.40
N LEU A 297 18.31 6.58 -21.28
CA LEU A 297 18.11 5.68 -22.42
C LEU A 297 17.04 6.20 -23.38
N ASP A 298 15.95 6.78 -22.87
CA ASP A 298 14.91 7.38 -23.72
C ASP A 298 15.42 8.61 -24.47
N HIS A 299 16.24 9.44 -23.83
CA HIS A 299 16.88 10.59 -24.46
C HIS A 299 17.85 10.15 -25.57
N LEU A 300 18.69 9.14 -25.31
CA LEU A 300 19.63 8.58 -26.27
C LEU A 300 18.93 7.93 -27.48
N PHE A 301 17.78 7.30 -27.25
CA PHE A 301 17.02 6.61 -28.29
C PHE A 301 16.01 7.52 -29.02
N ALA A 302 15.67 8.69 -28.45
CA ALA A 302 14.66 9.59 -29.01
C ALA A 302 14.89 9.98 -30.48
N PRO A 303 16.14 10.28 -30.94
CA PRO A 303 16.41 10.59 -32.35
C PRO A 303 16.08 9.44 -33.31
N TYR A 304 16.25 8.19 -32.85
CA TYR A 304 16.07 6.97 -33.65
C TYR A 304 14.66 6.39 -33.61
N LYS A 305 13.82 6.92 -32.73
CA LYS A 305 12.45 6.43 -32.54
C LYS A 305 11.55 6.87 -33.70
N GLU A 306 11.12 5.93 -34.53
CA GLU A 306 10.24 6.23 -35.66
C GLU A 306 8.89 6.82 -35.21
N SER A 307 8.56 7.98 -35.74
CA SER A 307 7.26 8.60 -35.54
C SER A 307 6.19 7.81 -36.30
N LYS A 308 5.18 7.26 -35.63
CA LYS A 308 4.10 6.52 -36.28
C LYS A 308 3.23 7.42 -37.18
N GLY A 309 3.73 7.90 -38.30
CA GLY A 309 2.99 8.46 -39.45
C GLY A 309 1.99 9.62 -39.23
N ARG A 310 1.84 10.11 -37.93
CA ARG A 310 0.82 11.07 -37.53
C ARG A 310 1.35 12.43 -37.10
N SER A 311 2.66 12.54 -36.86
CA SER A 311 3.26 13.82 -36.46
C SER A 311 3.27 14.81 -37.61
N LEU A 312 3.28 16.10 -37.32
CA LEU A 312 3.38 17.14 -38.34
C LEU A 312 4.70 17.04 -39.10
N ALA A 313 5.81 16.80 -38.41
CA ALA A 313 7.11 16.55 -39.00
C ALA A 313 7.09 15.35 -39.96
N GLN A 314 6.47 14.22 -39.57
CA GLN A 314 6.39 13.05 -40.45
C GLN A 314 5.55 13.32 -41.72
N ARG A 315 4.51 14.15 -41.60
CA ARG A 315 3.73 14.56 -42.79
C ARG A 315 4.58 15.41 -43.70
N ALA A 316 5.35 16.36 -43.17
CA ALA A 316 6.27 17.19 -43.98
C ALA A 316 7.37 16.34 -44.63
N LYS A 317 7.93 15.35 -43.94
CA LYS A 317 8.88 14.37 -44.51
C LYS A 317 8.26 13.57 -45.64
N ASN A 318 7.03 13.09 -45.46
CA ASN A 318 6.31 12.35 -46.51
C ASN A 318 5.94 13.18 -47.75
N LEU A 319 5.95 14.51 -47.62
CA LEU A 319 5.81 15.47 -48.70
C LEU A 319 7.12 15.73 -49.46
N GLY A 320 8.22 15.09 -49.06
CA GLY A 320 9.54 15.21 -49.67
C GLY A 320 10.39 16.37 -49.18
N LEU A 321 10.01 17.03 -48.08
CA LEU A 321 10.75 18.17 -47.52
C LEU A 321 11.92 17.74 -46.57
N GLU A 322 12.16 16.43 -46.42
CA GLU A 322 13.18 15.92 -45.46
C GLU A 322 14.60 16.27 -45.94
N GLU A 323 14.88 16.05 -47.23
CA GLU A 323 16.24 16.27 -47.80
C GLU A 323 16.66 17.74 -47.70
N THR A 324 15.78 18.64 -48.10
CA THR A 324 16.03 20.09 -48.04
C THR A 324 16.13 20.58 -46.59
N ALA A 325 15.34 20.05 -45.66
CA ALA A 325 15.47 20.34 -44.22
C ALA A 325 16.83 19.85 -43.66
N GLN A 326 17.31 18.72 -44.11
CA GLN A 326 18.62 18.20 -43.70
C GLN A 326 19.78 19.04 -44.27
N GLN A 327 19.70 19.51 -45.50
CA GLN A 327 20.68 20.44 -46.08
C GLN A 327 20.76 21.75 -45.26
N ILE A 328 19.60 22.29 -44.80
CA ILE A 328 19.56 23.46 -43.94
C ILE A 328 20.22 23.13 -42.57
N LEU A 329 19.92 21.96 -41.97
CA LEU A 329 20.45 21.54 -40.68
C LEU A 329 21.96 21.33 -40.69
N ARG A 330 22.53 20.82 -41.83
CA ARG A 330 23.98 20.64 -42.02
C ARG A 330 24.71 21.93 -42.47
N GLY A 331 23.93 23.01 -42.75
CA GLY A 331 24.48 24.25 -43.27
C GLY A 331 25.00 24.15 -44.71
N GLU A 332 24.53 23.14 -45.43
CA GLU A 332 24.87 22.99 -46.87
C GLU A 332 24.10 24.01 -47.69
N ALA A 333 22.87 24.34 -47.27
CA ALA A 333 22.01 25.32 -47.93
C ALA A 333 21.39 26.29 -46.91
N THR A 334 20.94 27.44 -47.38
CA THR A 334 20.06 28.39 -46.66
C THR A 334 18.68 28.41 -47.27
N VAL A 335 17.68 28.95 -46.55
CA VAL A 335 16.31 29.10 -47.07
C VAL A 335 16.31 29.88 -48.36
N ASP A 336 17.10 30.95 -48.42
CA ASP A 336 17.23 31.80 -49.60
C ASP A 336 17.86 31.06 -50.80
N SER A 337 18.79 30.13 -50.56
CA SER A 337 19.47 29.36 -51.62
C SER A 337 18.55 28.27 -52.20
N ILE A 338 17.66 27.68 -51.40
CA ILE A 338 16.73 26.63 -51.87
C ILE A 338 15.53 27.26 -52.57
N ASN A 339 15.16 28.47 -52.22
CA ASN A 339 13.92 29.19 -52.62
C ASN A 339 12.65 28.36 -52.41
N PRO A 340 11.85 28.60 -51.31
CA PRO A 340 10.67 27.82 -51.00
C PRO A 340 9.65 27.77 -52.13
N GLU A 341 9.57 28.77 -53.02
CA GLU A 341 8.66 28.82 -54.15
C GLU A 341 8.93 27.74 -55.17
N SER A 342 10.19 27.29 -55.31
CA SER A 342 10.56 26.21 -56.21
C SER A 342 10.00 24.84 -55.83
N LEU A 343 9.60 24.66 -54.56
CA LEU A 343 9.05 23.43 -54.07
C LEU A 343 7.51 23.47 -53.98
N VAL A 344 6.87 24.54 -54.43
CA VAL A 344 5.41 24.68 -54.42
C VAL A 344 4.79 23.74 -55.46
N LYS A 345 3.78 22.97 -55.04
CA LYS A 345 2.98 22.08 -55.88
C LYS A 345 1.50 22.35 -55.60
N ALA A 346 0.83 23.02 -56.51
CA ALA A 346 -0.57 23.46 -56.33
C ALA A 346 -1.55 22.30 -56.01
N ASP A 347 -1.28 21.12 -56.56
CA ASP A 347 -2.12 19.93 -56.41
C ASP A 347 -1.91 19.17 -55.10
N VAL A 348 -0.86 19.48 -54.35
CA VAL A 348 -0.48 18.75 -53.14
C VAL A 348 -0.80 19.57 -51.91
N LYS A 349 -1.76 19.13 -51.12
CA LYS A 349 -2.09 19.78 -49.83
C LYS A 349 -0.90 19.74 -48.88
N GLY A 350 -0.47 20.91 -48.45
CA GLY A 350 0.70 21.10 -47.60
C GLY A 350 1.97 21.55 -48.36
N LEU A 351 1.86 21.77 -49.69
CA LEU A 351 2.87 22.37 -50.56
C LEU A 351 2.25 23.41 -51.51
N GLN A 352 1.04 23.91 -51.23
CA GLN A 352 0.33 24.84 -52.12
C GLN A 352 0.86 26.27 -52.10
N SER A 353 1.70 26.60 -51.16
CA SER A 353 2.34 27.91 -51.04
C SER A 353 3.73 27.83 -50.38
N ALA A 354 4.59 28.82 -50.68
CA ALA A 354 5.91 28.93 -50.00
C ALA A 354 5.79 28.93 -48.48
N LYS A 355 4.71 29.47 -47.92
CA LYS A 355 4.42 29.44 -46.47
C LYS A 355 4.20 28.00 -45.95
N GLU A 356 3.52 27.13 -46.68
CA GLU A 356 3.33 25.74 -46.32
C GLU A 356 4.63 24.93 -46.39
N VAL A 357 5.50 25.23 -47.35
CA VAL A 357 6.86 24.65 -47.42
C VAL A 357 7.68 25.06 -46.20
N MET A 358 7.70 26.37 -45.90
CA MET A 358 8.37 26.90 -44.69
C MET A 358 7.83 26.28 -43.40
N LEU A 359 6.51 26.13 -43.28
CA LEU A 359 5.88 25.46 -42.14
C LEU A 359 6.25 23.97 -42.06
N GLY A 360 6.43 23.30 -43.20
CA GLY A 360 6.94 21.93 -43.25
C GLY A 360 8.36 21.80 -42.70
N TRP A 361 9.28 22.68 -43.13
CA TRP A 361 10.64 22.74 -42.57
C TRP A 361 10.64 23.08 -41.09
N GLN A 362 9.86 24.07 -40.66
CA GLN A 362 9.66 24.43 -39.27
C GLN A 362 9.29 23.22 -38.40
N HIS A 363 8.33 22.40 -38.83
CA HIS A 363 7.92 21.20 -38.11
C HIS A 363 9.01 20.11 -38.05
N ILE A 364 9.84 19.99 -39.11
CA ILE A 364 10.97 19.03 -39.13
C ILE A 364 12.06 19.50 -38.15
N LEU A 365 12.45 20.79 -38.20
CA LEU A 365 13.44 21.35 -37.29
C LEU A 365 12.99 21.28 -35.83
N ALA A 366 11.71 21.58 -35.56
CA ALA A 366 11.12 21.46 -34.23
C ALA A 366 11.14 20.01 -33.71
N ASP A 367 10.87 19.02 -34.58
CA ASP A 367 10.95 17.59 -34.21
C ASP A 367 12.40 17.17 -33.90
N VAL A 368 13.39 17.66 -34.69
CA VAL A 368 14.81 17.42 -34.42
C VAL A 368 15.21 17.99 -33.06
N LEU A 369 14.87 19.25 -32.76
CA LEU A 369 15.15 19.86 -31.45
C LEU A 369 14.52 19.07 -30.31
N SER A 370 13.27 18.63 -30.45
CA SER A 370 12.55 17.90 -29.40
C SER A 370 13.09 16.51 -29.11
N LYS A 371 13.95 15.99 -29.97
CA LYS A 371 14.61 14.70 -29.85
C LYS A 371 16.11 14.83 -29.62
N ASP A 372 16.64 16.06 -29.68
CA ASP A 372 18.07 16.30 -29.43
C ASP A 372 18.41 16.05 -27.96
N ARG A 373 19.40 15.18 -27.71
CA ARG A 373 19.84 14.79 -26.35
C ARG A 373 20.19 15.99 -25.48
N MET A 374 20.96 16.96 -26.03
CA MET A 374 21.41 18.12 -25.25
C MET A 374 20.24 19.00 -24.82
N VAL A 375 19.21 19.10 -25.68
CA VAL A 375 17.97 19.83 -25.37
C VAL A 375 17.17 19.08 -24.31
N LEU A 376 17.06 17.75 -24.39
CA LEU A 376 16.35 16.93 -23.40
C LEU A 376 17.05 16.93 -22.03
N ASP A 377 18.39 16.85 -22.01
CA ASP A 377 19.17 16.92 -20.77
C ASP A 377 19.06 18.33 -20.13
N TYR A 378 19.06 19.40 -20.95
CA TYR A 378 18.81 20.75 -20.45
C TYR A 378 17.40 20.87 -19.86
N LEU A 379 16.41 20.28 -20.52
CA LEU A 379 15.01 20.24 -20.07
C LEU A 379 14.87 19.50 -18.73
N ALA A 380 15.53 18.35 -18.59
CA ALA A 380 15.56 17.60 -17.34
C ALA A 380 16.17 18.39 -16.18
N ASN A 381 17.26 19.15 -16.44
CA ASN A 381 17.84 20.03 -15.44
C ASN A 381 16.90 21.21 -15.09
N MET A 382 16.17 21.75 -16.08
CA MET A 382 15.13 22.77 -15.81
C MET A 382 14.02 22.24 -14.91
N ALA A 383 13.66 20.98 -14.98
CA ALA A 383 12.63 20.39 -14.12
C ALA A 383 12.98 20.51 -12.62
N LYS A 384 14.26 20.58 -12.28
CA LYS A 384 14.80 20.73 -10.91
C LYS A 384 14.91 22.20 -10.45
N SER A 385 14.57 23.18 -11.32
CA SER A 385 14.71 24.61 -11.02
C SER A 385 13.75 25.07 -9.93
N PRO A 386 14.18 26.00 -9.05
CA PRO A 386 13.31 26.61 -8.06
C PRO A 386 12.23 27.51 -8.70
N GLY A 387 11.12 27.69 -8.00
CA GLY A 387 10.04 28.58 -8.40
C GLY A 387 9.03 27.96 -9.39
N ILE A 388 9.12 26.66 -9.67
CA ILE A 388 8.04 25.97 -10.39
C ILE A 388 6.89 25.75 -9.41
N LEU A 389 5.72 26.30 -9.70
CA LEU A 389 4.58 26.25 -8.80
C LEU A 389 3.55 25.21 -9.26
N LEU A 390 3.16 24.33 -8.34
CA LEU A 390 1.97 23.51 -8.48
C LEU A 390 0.77 24.31 -8.00
N THR A 391 -0.18 24.58 -8.90
CA THR A 391 -1.40 25.34 -8.58
C THR A 391 -2.64 24.47 -8.80
N ALA A 392 -3.59 24.56 -7.89
CA ALA A 392 -4.88 23.90 -8.01
C ALA A 392 -6.01 24.90 -7.73
N SER A 393 -7.09 24.81 -8.48
CA SER A 393 -8.29 25.65 -8.36
C SER A 393 -9.54 24.80 -8.55
N LYS A 394 -10.70 25.25 -8.04
CA LYS A 394 -11.98 24.57 -8.30
C LYS A 394 -12.23 24.53 -9.82
N SER A 395 -12.67 23.40 -10.34
CA SER A 395 -13.01 23.27 -11.75
C SER A 395 -14.27 24.10 -12.08
N ALA A 396 -14.39 24.56 -13.32
CA ALA A 396 -15.56 25.35 -13.74
C ALA A 396 -16.89 24.58 -13.55
N SER A 397 -16.87 23.25 -13.72
CA SER A 397 -18.02 22.38 -13.48
C SER A 397 -18.39 22.28 -12.01
N ALA A 398 -17.43 22.11 -11.13
CA ALA A 398 -17.66 22.06 -9.68
C ALA A 398 -18.17 23.41 -9.15
N ALA A 399 -17.57 24.51 -9.59
CA ALA A 399 -18.01 25.85 -9.21
C ALA A 399 -19.44 26.19 -9.72
N LYS A 400 -19.84 25.65 -10.88
CA LYS A 400 -21.22 25.79 -11.38
C LYS A 400 -22.22 24.99 -10.54
N LEU A 401 -21.89 23.75 -10.18
CA LEU A 401 -22.75 22.92 -9.32
C LEU A 401 -22.93 23.52 -7.92
N GLU A 402 -21.86 24.10 -7.37
CA GLU A 402 -21.89 24.75 -6.05
C GLU A 402 -22.79 26.01 -6.06
N ARG A 403 -22.70 26.82 -7.12
CA ARG A 403 -23.58 28.00 -7.30
C ARG A 403 -25.04 27.59 -7.48
N GLN A 404 -25.33 26.52 -8.21
CA GLN A 404 -26.68 25.99 -8.39
C GLN A 404 -27.23 25.47 -7.05
N ALA A 405 -26.47 24.68 -6.31
CA ALA A 405 -26.85 24.17 -5.00
C ALA A 405 -27.13 25.31 -3.99
N PHE A 406 -26.34 26.38 -4.03
CA PHE A 406 -26.58 27.58 -3.22
C PHE A 406 -27.86 28.31 -3.62
N ALA A 407 -28.17 28.40 -4.92
CA ALA A 407 -29.40 29.02 -5.42
C ALA A 407 -30.64 28.20 -5.09
N ASP A 408 -30.52 26.86 -5.09
CA ASP A 408 -31.61 25.91 -4.81
C ASP A 408 -31.82 25.66 -3.31
N GLY A 409 -31.03 26.29 -2.41
CA GLY A 409 -31.08 26.09 -0.96
C GLY A 409 -30.77 24.65 -0.50
N THR A 410 -30.21 23.84 -1.40
CA THR A 410 -29.81 22.47 -1.09
C THR A 410 -28.37 22.46 -0.54
N PRO A 411 -28.05 21.62 0.49
CA PRO A 411 -26.68 21.51 0.93
C PRO A 411 -25.83 21.03 -0.25
N GLY A 412 -24.84 21.87 -0.64
CA GLY A 412 -24.01 21.63 -1.81
C GLY A 412 -23.35 20.25 -1.77
N ILE A 413 -23.52 19.48 -2.84
CA ILE A 413 -22.91 18.15 -3.05
C ILE A 413 -21.40 18.28 -3.29
N CYS A 414 -20.87 19.51 -3.26
CA CYS A 414 -19.42 19.70 -3.48
C CYS A 414 -18.65 19.26 -2.24
N ASP A 415 -17.82 18.25 -2.44
CA ASP A 415 -16.99 17.60 -1.40
C ASP A 415 -16.10 18.65 -0.72
N LYS A 416 -16.49 19.11 0.47
CA LYS A 416 -15.73 20.05 1.33
C LYS A 416 -14.28 19.61 1.57
N LYS A 417 -13.98 18.32 1.33
CA LYS A 417 -12.62 17.76 1.46
C LYS A 417 -11.57 18.38 0.53
N TYR A 418 -11.98 19.03 -0.56
CA TYR A 418 -11.07 19.71 -1.51
C TYR A 418 -11.02 21.22 -1.35
N ASP A 419 -11.77 21.82 -0.42
CA ASP A 419 -11.79 23.28 -0.22
C ASP A 419 -10.41 23.85 0.10
N ASN A 420 -9.59 23.08 0.82
CA ASN A 420 -8.22 23.46 1.15
C ASN A 420 -7.27 23.52 -0.06
N TYR A 421 -7.66 22.87 -1.16
CA TYR A 421 -6.91 22.87 -2.42
C TYR A 421 -7.55 23.76 -3.49
N ALA A 422 -8.64 24.46 -3.17
CA ALA A 422 -9.36 25.31 -4.12
C ALA A 422 -8.56 26.51 -4.63
N ASN A 423 -7.58 26.97 -3.83
CA ASN A 423 -6.66 28.07 -4.14
C ASN A 423 -5.23 27.68 -3.73
N PHE A 424 -4.83 26.46 -4.04
CA PHE A 424 -3.50 25.95 -3.68
C PHE A 424 -2.44 26.48 -4.65
N SER A 425 -1.32 26.96 -4.11
CA SER A 425 -0.14 27.33 -4.87
C SER A 425 1.11 27.13 -4.02
N ARG A 426 1.98 26.22 -4.45
CA ARG A 426 3.27 25.93 -3.79
C ARG A 426 4.34 25.57 -4.79
N ASP A 427 5.61 25.85 -4.43
CA ASP A 427 6.78 25.32 -5.15
C ASP A 427 6.77 23.79 -5.10
N VAL A 428 6.99 23.14 -6.26
CA VAL A 428 6.92 21.68 -6.41
C VAL A 428 7.82 20.94 -5.42
N ARG A 429 8.95 21.52 -5.01
CA ARG A 429 9.89 20.95 -4.04
C ARG A 429 9.39 21.00 -2.58
N SER A 430 8.36 21.80 -2.30
CA SER A 430 7.80 21.95 -0.95
C SER A 430 6.42 21.31 -0.80
N VAL A 431 5.88 20.73 -1.87
CA VAL A 431 4.57 20.06 -1.83
C VAL A 431 4.73 18.70 -1.13
N GLN A 432 3.94 18.49 -0.09
CA GLN A 432 3.96 17.23 0.65
C GLN A 432 3.31 16.09 -0.14
N PRO A 433 3.77 14.83 0.01
CA PRO A 433 3.28 13.66 -0.72
C PRO A 433 1.75 13.47 -0.63
N HIS A 434 1.18 13.60 0.55
CA HIS A 434 -0.28 13.51 0.75
C HIS A 434 -1.05 14.62 0.01
N GLN A 435 -0.46 15.83 -0.15
CA GLN A 435 -1.06 16.92 -0.91
C GLN A 435 -1.08 16.59 -2.40
N VAL A 436 0.00 16.00 -2.92
CA VAL A 436 0.08 15.57 -4.33
C VAL A 436 -1.02 14.54 -4.61
N LEU A 437 -1.16 13.51 -3.77
CA LEU A 437 -2.19 12.48 -3.95
C LEU A 437 -3.61 13.04 -3.81
N ALA A 438 -3.86 13.93 -2.83
CA ALA A 438 -5.16 14.59 -2.68
C ALA A 438 -5.51 15.44 -3.91
N ILE A 439 -4.56 16.21 -4.44
CA ILE A 439 -4.73 17.05 -5.64
C ILE A 439 -4.97 16.15 -6.87
N ASN A 440 -4.23 15.07 -7.04
CA ASN A 440 -4.42 14.12 -8.13
C ASN A 440 -5.81 13.45 -8.07
N ARG A 441 -6.29 13.09 -6.88
CA ARG A 441 -7.65 12.57 -6.66
C ARG A 441 -8.70 13.61 -7.03
N GLY A 442 -8.54 14.87 -6.59
CA GLY A 442 -9.46 15.98 -6.91
C GLY A 442 -9.52 16.28 -8.43
N GLU A 443 -8.37 16.18 -9.11
CA GLU A 443 -8.28 16.32 -10.58
C GLU A 443 -8.97 15.17 -11.30
N SER A 444 -8.73 13.91 -10.89
CA SER A 444 -9.36 12.71 -11.47
C SER A 444 -10.89 12.72 -11.32
N GLN A 445 -11.38 13.23 -10.18
CA GLN A 445 -12.81 13.43 -9.90
C GLN A 445 -13.38 14.68 -10.57
N LYS A 446 -12.57 15.48 -11.28
CA LYS A 446 -12.96 16.72 -11.96
C LYS A 446 -13.47 17.81 -11.01
N VAL A 447 -13.14 17.73 -9.73
CA VAL A 447 -13.42 18.77 -8.73
C VAL A 447 -12.38 19.88 -8.82
N LEU A 448 -11.11 19.52 -9.01
CA LEU A 448 -9.99 20.43 -9.16
C LEU A 448 -9.52 20.54 -10.62
N THR A 449 -8.98 21.68 -10.96
CA THR A 449 -8.16 21.93 -12.16
C THR A 449 -6.73 22.22 -11.69
N VAL A 450 -5.77 21.43 -12.17
CA VAL A 450 -4.37 21.49 -11.72
C VAL A 450 -3.48 21.99 -12.83
N LYS A 451 -2.57 22.92 -12.52
CA LYS A 451 -1.60 23.48 -13.46
C LYS A 451 -0.22 23.60 -12.79
N LEU A 452 0.81 23.44 -13.60
CA LEU A 452 2.16 23.85 -13.25
C LEU A 452 2.45 25.20 -13.88
N VAL A 453 2.99 26.12 -13.10
CA VAL A 453 3.39 27.46 -13.54
C VAL A 453 4.91 27.52 -13.51
N LEU A 454 5.52 27.69 -14.68
CA LEU A 454 6.96 27.83 -14.82
C LEU A 454 7.39 29.26 -14.52
N PRO A 455 8.57 29.49 -13.91
CA PRO A 455 9.16 30.82 -13.76
C PRO A 455 9.36 31.47 -15.14
N PRO A 456 9.06 32.79 -15.28
CA PRO A 456 9.14 33.50 -16.58
C PRO A 456 10.49 33.42 -17.26
N GLN A 457 11.57 33.25 -16.48
CA GLN A 457 12.95 33.23 -17.00
C GLN A 457 13.29 31.91 -17.71
N LEU A 458 12.60 30.81 -17.45
CA LEU A 458 12.91 29.48 -17.99
C LEU A 458 12.68 29.39 -19.49
N ALA A 459 11.55 29.92 -19.97
CA ALA A 459 11.19 29.87 -21.39
C ALA A 459 12.21 30.57 -22.30
N PRO A 460 12.63 31.84 -22.03
CA PRO A 460 13.66 32.50 -22.84
C PRO A 460 15.03 31.81 -22.77
N GLY A 461 15.37 31.21 -21.62
CA GLY A 461 16.61 30.43 -21.46
C GLY A 461 16.65 29.21 -22.37
N LEU A 462 15.59 28.40 -22.36
CA LEU A 462 15.47 27.21 -23.21
C LEU A 462 15.44 27.58 -24.71
N LYS A 463 14.71 28.61 -25.09
CA LYS A 463 14.64 29.07 -26.49
C LYS A 463 16.03 29.47 -27.01
N ARG A 464 16.79 30.30 -26.26
CA ARG A 464 18.16 30.66 -26.59
C ARG A 464 19.07 29.43 -26.68
N PHE A 465 18.91 28.46 -25.78
CA PHE A 465 19.65 27.21 -25.84
C PHE A 465 19.34 26.44 -27.13
N CYS A 466 18.08 26.33 -27.53
CA CYS A 466 17.65 25.69 -28.78
C CYS A 466 18.19 26.39 -30.03
N GLU A 467 18.19 27.74 -30.06
CA GLU A 467 18.79 28.53 -31.15
C GLU A 467 20.28 28.25 -31.26
N SER A 468 21.01 28.31 -30.13
CA SER A 468 22.45 27.96 -30.08
C SER A 468 22.70 26.53 -30.53
N ARG A 469 21.81 25.60 -30.17
CA ARG A 469 21.96 24.19 -30.55
C ARG A 469 21.83 23.97 -32.06
N LEU A 470 20.85 24.62 -32.73
CA LEU A 470 20.72 24.57 -34.18
C LEU A 470 21.95 25.19 -34.88
N SER A 471 22.46 26.32 -34.39
CA SER A 471 23.68 26.89 -34.91
C SER A 471 24.88 25.94 -34.77
N ASN A 472 25.01 25.26 -33.63
CA ASN A 472 26.05 24.27 -33.37
C ASN A 472 25.91 22.97 -34.21
N MET A 473 24.70 22.68 -34.71
CA MET A 473 24.44 21.59 -35.66
C MET A 473 24.89 21.94 -37.09
N GLY A 474 25.15 23.21 -37.37
CA GLY A 474 25.61 23.70 -38.64
C GLY A 474 24.69 24.72 -39.33
N VAL A 475 23.52 24.98 -38.80
CA VAL A 475 22.53 25.90 -39.42
C VAL A 475 23.12 27.30 -39.59
N LYS A 476 23.18 27.79 -40.83
CA LYS A 476 23.65 29.15 -41.17
C LYS A 476 22.63 30.17 -40.80
N MET A 477 22.93 31.02 -39.83
CA MET A 477 22.03 32.11 -39.35
C MET A 477 22.05 33.33 -40.27
N GLN A 478 21.52 33.20 -41.47
CA GLN A 478 21.51 34.25 -42.51
C GLN A 478 20.13 34.36 -43.19
N GLY A 479 19.76 35.55 -43.66
CA GLY A 479 18.55 35.78 -44.42
C GLY A 479 17.25 35.25 -43.78
N GLN A 480 16.41 34.61 -44.58
CA GLN A 480 15.15 34.01 -44.12
C GLN A 480 15.39 32.79 -43.19
N THR A 481 16.56 32.20 -43.16
CA THR A 481 16.87 31.09 -42.28
C THR A 481 16.80 31.50 -40.81
N VAL A 482 17.15 32.75 -40.45
CA VAL A 482 17.00 33.24 -39.07
C VAL A 482 15.55 33.22 -38.62
N GLN A 483 14.60 33.58 -39.49
CA GLN A 483 13.20 33.55 -39.14
C GLN A 483 12.70 32.12 -39.02
N LEU A 484 13.08 31.22 -39.95
CA LEU A 484 12.76 29.79 -39.85
C LEU A 484 13.24 29.17 -38.55
N VAL A 485 14.45 29.51 -38.09
CA VAL A 485 15.01 29.02 -36.82
C VAL A 485 14.19 29.51 -35.64
N LYS A 486 13.84 30.82 -35.58
CA LYS A 486 13.02 31.38 -34.51
C LYS A 486 11.65 30.72 -34.45
N ASP A 487 10.98 30.56 -35.59
CA ASP A 487 9.66 29.95 -35.69
C ASP A 487 9.72 28.45 -35.31
N SER A 488 10.79 27.75 -35.70
CA SER A 488 11.03 26.34 -35.32
C SER A 488 11.26 26.18 -33.83
N VAL A 489 12.01 27.08 -33.19
CA VAL A 489 12.25 27.07 -31.73
C VAL A 489 10.97 27.39 -30.98
N GLU A 490 10.17 28.35 -31.47
CA GLU A 490 8.87 28.66 -30.87
C GLU A 490 7.88 27.49 -30.95
N ASP A 491 7.80 26.82 -32.11
CA ASP A 491 7.00 25.61 -32.30
C ASP A 491 7.51 24.44 -31.44
N ALA A 492 8.82 24.23 -31.40
CA ALA A 492 9.41 23.21 -30.55
C ALA A 492 9.09 23.45 -29.07
N TYR A 493 9.24 24.69 -28.58
CA TYR A 493 8.94 25.04 -27.22
C TYR A 493 7.45 24.84 -26.89
N SER A 494 6.57 25.53 -27.58
CA SER A 494 5.13 25.60 -27.21
C SER A 494 4.41 24.27 -27.41
N ARG A 495 4.74 23.51 -28.44
CA ARG A 495 4.02 22.29 -28.83
C ARG A 495 4.67 21.01 -28.32
N LEU A 496 5.98 20.98 -28.15
CA LEU A 496 6.72 19.74 -27.83
C LEU A 496 7.41 19.78 -26.47
N LEU A 497 8.30 20.77 -26.22
CA LEU A 497 9.20 20.78 -25.06
C LEU A 497 8.48 21.20 -23.76
N GLU A 498 7.70 22.29 -23.76
CA GLU A 498 6.97 22.71 -22.57
C GLU A 498 5.93 21.68 -22.09
N PRO A 499 5.09 21.08 -22.97
CA PRO A 499 4.18 20.01 -22.55
C PRO A 499 4.93 18.75 -22.07
N HIS A 500 6.13 18.48 -22.61
CA HIS A 500 6.95 17.37 -22.14
C HIS A 500 7.47 17.66 -20.72
N LEU A 501 8.04 18.84 -20.48
CA LEU A 501 8.53 19.28 -19.17
C LEU A 501 7.44 19.21 -18.10
N LEU A 502 6.25 19.77 -18.39
CA LEU A 502 5.12 19.79 -17.44
C LEU A 502 4.65 18.36 -17.10
N ARG A 503 4.60 17.47 -18.10
CA ARG A 503 4.22 16.06 -17.87
C ARG A 503 5.28 15.33 -17.06
N SER A 504 6.57 15.56 -17.35
CA SER A 504 7.69 14.94 -16.64
C SER A 504 7.65 15.32 -15.16
N ILE A 505 7.53 16.61 -14.83
CA ILE A 505 7.45 17.12 -13.44
C ILE A 505 6.24 16.48 -12.71
N ARG A 506 5.06 16.45 -13.36
CA ARG A 506 3.85 15.85 -12.75
C ARG A 506 4.02 14.35 -12.48
N SER A 507 4.64 13.63 -13.43
CA SER A 507 4.90 12.20 -13.27
C SER A 507 5.87 11.93 -12.12
N GLN A 508 6.94 12.71 -12.03
CA GLN A 508 7.94 12.58 -10.96
C GLN A 508 7.32 12.86 -9.60
N LEU A 509 6.62 14.00 -9.43
CA LEU A 509 5.92 14.31 -8.18
C LEU A 509 4.95 13.19 -7.73
N THR A 510 4.23 12.59 -8.68
CA THR A 510 3.30 11.51 -8.35
C THR A 510 4.04 10.25 -7.89
N LYS A 511 5.12 9.87 -8.58
CA LYS A 511 5.92 8.70 -8.22
C LYS A 511 6.57 8.83 -6.84
N GLU A 512 7.14 9.99 -6.55
CA GLU A 512 7.72 10.31 -5.23
C GLU A 512 6.65 10.26 -4.13
N ALA A 513 5.50 10.87 -4.38
CA ALA A 513 4.38 10.83 -3.44
C ALA A 513 3.84 9.40 -3.22
N GLU A 514 3.77 8.59 -4.25
CA GLU A 514 3.38 7.18 -4.15
C GLU A 514 4.39 6.37 -3.33
N LYS A 515 5.70 6.51 -3.62
CA LYS A 515 6.79 5.78 -2.92
C LYS A 515 6.74 6.07 -1.42
N GLU A 516 6.68 7.34 -1.04
CA GLU A 516 6.68 7.73 0.36
C GLU A 516 5.38 7.33 1.08
N SER A 517 4.22 7.47 0.43
CA SER A 517 2.97 7.01 1.01
C SER A 517 2.94 5.49 1.22
N VAL A 518 3.51 4.72 0.30
CA VAL A 518 3.62 3.26 0.44
C VAL A 518 4.55 2.87 1.58
N SER A 519 5.62 3.63 1.84
CA SER A 519 6.49 3.41 3.01
C SER A 519 5.71 3.55 4.32
N VAL A 520 4.90 4.61 4.45
CA VAL A 520 4.00 4.78 5.61
C VAL A 520 2.99 3.63 5.72
N PHE A 521 2.43 3.17 4.60
CA PHE A 521 1.46 2.05 4.62
C PHE A 521 2.12 0.72 5.02
N ARG A 522 3.36 0.47 4.62
CA ARG A 522 4.15 -0.68 5.07
C ARG A 522 4.31 -0.68 6.58
N CYS A 523 4.69 0.46 7.14
CA CYS A 523 4.87 0.63 8.57
C CYS A 523 3.56 0.45 9.34
N ASN A 524 2.47 1.08 8.91
CA ASN A 524 1.16 0.93 9.53
C ASN A 524 0.66 -0.53 9.48
N LEU A 525 0.89 -1.24 8.36
CA LEU A 525 0.54 -2.65 8.25
C LEU A 525 1.39 -3.52 9.19
N ARG A 526 2.70 -3.27 9.28
CA ARG A 526 3.59 -3.99 10.19
C ARG A 526 3.11 -3.87 11.63
N GLN A 527 2.80 -2.68 12.09
CA GLN A 527 2.28 -2.43 13.44
C GLN A 527 0.93 -3.12 13.68
N LEU A 528 0.02 -3.07 12.68
CA LEU A 528 -1.26 -3.76 12.76
C LEU A 528 -1.10 -5.27 12.93
N LEU A 529 -0.21 -5.89 12.14
CA LEU A 529 0.07 -7.33 12.17
C LEU A 529 0.81 -7.77 13.44
N LEU A 530 1.65 -6.92 13.98
CA LEU A 530 2.42 -7.18 15.19
C LEU A 530 1.70 -6.76 16.49
N THR A 531 0.43 -6.35 16.42
CA THR A 531 -0.39 -6.11 17.62
C THR A 531 -0.43 -7.35 18.50
N PRO A 532 -0.18 -7.23 19.83
CA PRO A 532 -0.17 -8.37 20.74
C PRO A 532 -1.49 -9.14 20.74
N PRO A 533 -1.46 -10.47 20.73
CA PRO A 533 -2.66 -11.30 20.83
C PRO A 533 -3.21 -11.32 22.26
N VAL A 534 -4.51 -11.44 22.40
CA VAL A 534 -5.21 -11.63 23.68
C VAL A 534 -5.75 -13.06 23.73
N ARG A 535 -4.87 -13.98 24.13
CA ARG A 535 -5.17 -15.44 24.16
C ARG A 535 -5.79 -15.88 25.47
N GLY A 536 -6.49 -16.99 25.46
CA GLY A 536 -7.04 -17.63 26.66
C GLY A 536 -8.41 -17.09 27.12
N HIS A 537 -8.95 -16.08 26.45
CA HIS A 537 -10.24 -15.46 26.78
C HIS A 537 -11.35 -15.84 25.80
N ALA A 538 -12.57 -16.04 26.31
CA ALA A 538 -13.76 -16.02 25.48
C ALA A 538 -14.09 -14.56 25.12
N VAL A 539 -14.29 -14.27 23.84
CA VAL A 539 -14.47 -12.91 23.34
C VAL A 539 -15.82 -12.78 22.65
N LEU A 540 -16.56 -11.72 22.97
CA LEU A 540 -17.75 -11.34 22.24
C LEU A 540 -17.41 -10.34 21.13
N GLY A 541 -17.50 -10.74 19.86
CA GLY A 541 -17.34 -9.84 18.70
C GLY A 541 -18.63 -9.11 18.38
N ILE A 542 -18.54 -7.82 18.14
CA ILE A 542 -19.65 -6.95 17.71
C ILE A 542 -19.28 -6.30 16.38
N ASP A 543 -20.05 -6.60 15.33
CA ASP A 543 -20.04 -5.90 14.04
C ASP A 543 -21.17 -4.85 14.06
N PRO A 544 -20.87 -3.54 14.26
CA PRO A 544 -21.89 -2.52 14.46
C PRO A 544 -22.63 -2.14 13.18
N GLY A 545 -23.90 -1.72 13.29
CA GLY A 545 -24.66 -1.26 12.14
C GLY A 545 -26.04 -0.73 12.48
N PHE A 546 -26.46 0.36 11.79
CA PHE A 546 -27.78 0.99 12.01
C PHE A 546 -28.91 0.20 11.38
N LYS A 547 -28.86 -0.02 10.06
CA LYS A 547 -30.00 -0.52 9.27
C LYS A 547 -30.27 -2.01 9.48
N HIS A 548 -29.22 -2.80 9.57
CA HIS A 548 -29.32 -4.27 9.67
C HIS A 548 -28.96 -4.79 11.06
N GLY A 549 -28.96 -3.90 12.05
CA GLY A 549 -28.60 -4.21 13.43
C GLY A 549 -27.13 -4.51 13.64
N CYS A 550 -26.73 -4.61 14.90
CA CYS A 550 -25.38 -5.06 15.31
C CYS A 550 -25.37 -6.59 15.40
N LYS A 551 -24.38 -7.23 14.77
CA LYS A 551 -24.21 -8.68 14.80
C LYS A 551 -23.27 -9.03 15.92
N LEU A 552 -23.65 -10.01 16.71
CA LEU A 552 -22.91 -10.52 17.84
C LEU A 552 -22.43 -11.93 17.56
N ALA A 553 -21.20 -12.24 17.97
CA ALA A 553 -20.64 -13.58 17.93
C ALA A 553 -19.81 -13.85 19.19
N ALA A 554 -20.24 -14.77 20.05
CA ALA A 554 -19.45 -15.25 21.16
C ALA A 554 -18.49 -16.33 20.65
N VAL A 555 -17.20 -16.13 20.89
CA VAL A 555 -16.12 -16.98 20.41
C VAL A 555 -15.34 -17.52 21.61
N SER A 556 -15.10 -18.84 21.64
CA SER A 556 -14.33 -19.49 22.71
C SER A 556 -12.86 -19.04 22.70
N ALA A 557 -12.14 -19.34 23.75
CA ALA A 557 -10.69 -19.10 23.84
C ALA A 557 -9.87 -19.71 22.67
N ASN A 558 -10.39 -20.77 22.03
CA ASN A 558 -9.76 -21.43 20.88
C ASN A 558 -10.22 -20.88 19.52
N GLY A 559 -10.98 -19.77 19.49
CA GLY A 559 -11.48 -19.18 18.25
C GLY A 559 -12.70 -19.86 17.65
N SER A 560 -13.35 -20.84 18.33
CA SER A 560 -14.56 -21.51 17.84
C SER A 560 -15.82 -20.69 18.16
N LEU A 561 -16.75 -20.59 17.22
CA LEU A 561 -18.03 -19.93 17.44
C LEU A 561 -18.88 -20.72 18.44
N LEU A 562 -19.34 -20.05 19.50
CA LEU A 562 -20.22 -20.62 20.53
C LEU A 562 -21.69 -20.27 20.28
N GLN A 563 -21.99 -18.99 20.09
CA GLN A 563 -23.33 -18.45 19.86
C GLN A 563 -23.25 -17.19 19.01
N TYR A 564 -24.31 -16.88 18.27
CA TYR A 564 -24.46 -15.63 17.55
C TYR A 564 -25.87 -15.06 17.71
N ALA A 565 -26.01 -13.74 17.56
CA ALA A 565 -27.27 -13.03 17.59
C ALA A 565 -27.21 -11.73 16.78
N VAL A 566 -28.38 -11.12 16.54
CA VAL A 566 -28.46 -9.77 15.95
C VAL A 566 -29.29 -8.92 16.91
N ILE A 567 -28.78 -7.74 17.26
CA ILE A 567 -29.44 -6.77 18.14
C ILE A 567 -29.65 -5.43 17.45
N TYR A 568 -30.61 -4.66 17.90
CA TYR A 568 -30.95 -3.35 17.36
C TYR A 568 -30.89 -2.27 18.46
N PRO A 569 -29.69 -1.92 18.98
CA PRO A 569 -29.56 -0.96 20.09
C PRO A 569 -29.93 0.48 19.69
N HIS A 570 -29.98 0.76 18.39
CA HIS A 570 -30.29 2.08 17.84
C HIS A 570 -31.79 2.27 17.48
N SER A 571 -32.63 1.28 17.70
CA SER A 571 -34.10 1.40 17.67
C SER A 571 -34.56 1.98 19.00
N GLY A 572 -35.67 2.71 19.02
CA GLY A 572 -36.12 3.42 20.23
C GLY A 572 -36.27 2.58 21.51
N ASN A 573 -36.32 1.24 21.43
CA ASN A 573 -36.36 0.33 22.59
C ASN A 573 -35.04 -0.45 22.70
N LYS A 574 -34.17 -0.08 23.65
CA LYS A 574 -32.87 -0.71 23.93
C LYS A 574 -32.96 -1.99 24.78
N GLY A 575 -34.07 -2.22 25.49
CA GLY A 575 -34.21 -3.31 26.47
C GLY A 575 -33.99 -4.72 25.90
N PRO A 576 -34.61 -5.12 24.79
CA PRO A 576 -34.37 -6.45 24.19
C PRO A 576 -32.93 -6.65 23.79
N ALA A 577 -32.29 -5.60 23.25
CA ALA A 577 -30.86 -5.65 22.86
C ALA A 577 -29.94 -5.86 24.08
N ALA A 578 -30.23 -5.16 25.20
CA ALA A 578 -29.47 -5.30 26.44
C ALA A 578 -29.62 -6.72 27.04
N ASN A 579 -30.85 -7.30 27.02
CA ASN A 579 -31.08 -8.64 27.53
C ASN A 579 -30.33 -9.72 26.75
N ILE A 580 -30.34 -9.66 25.40
CA ILE A 580 -29.59 -10.61 24.54
C ILE A 580 -28.11 -10.51 24.83
N LEU A 581 -27.57 -9.28 24.89
CA LEU A 581 -26.16 -9.03 25.15
C LEU A 581 -25.73 -9.58 26.51
N ARG A 582 -26.52 -9.27 27.55
CA ARG A 582 -26.33 -9.79 28.92
C ARG A 582 -26.33 -11.32 28.95
N GLN A 583 -27.34 -11.94 28.33
CA GLN A 583 -27.45 -13.39 28.28
C GLN A 583 -26.20 -14.02 27.63
N MET A 584 -25.74 -13.51 26.48
CA MET A 584 -24.57 -14.05 25.78
C MET A 584 -23.30 -13.93 26.64
N VAL A 585 -23.09 -12.77 27.28
CA VAL A 585 -21.94 -12.50 28.13
C VAL A 585 -21.92 -13.49 29.32
N LEU A 586 -23.02 -13.63 30.04
CA LEU A 586 -23.12 -14.51 31.21
C LEU A 586 -23.05 -15.99 30.85
N THR A 587 -23.72 -16.43 29.76
CA THR A 587 -23.74 -17.85 29.35
C THR A 587 -22.37 -18.34 28.95
N HIS A 588 -21.58 -17.53 28.25
CA HIS A 588 -20.29 -17.93 27.73
C HIS A 588 -19.09 -17.39 28.51
N ASN A 589 -19.35 -16.73 29.65
CA ASN A 589 -18.33 -16.11 30.51
C ASN A 589 -17.36 -15.22 29.73
N CYS A 590 -17.92 -14.38 28.82
CA CYS A 590 -17.11 -13.46 28.03
C CYS A 590 -16.76 -12.24 28.89
N ASP A 591 -15.51 -12.10 29.27
CA ASP A 591 -14.99 -10.93 29.99
C ASP A 591 -14.51 -9.79 29.07
N LEU A 592 -14.37 -10.07 27.77
CA LEU A 592 -13.89 -9.14 26.76
C LEU A 592 -14.86 -8.99 25.58
N VAL A 593 -15.02 -7.74 25.12
CA VAL A 593 -15.76 -7.41 23.91
C VAL A 593 -14.82 -6.81 22.88
N ALA A 594 -14.82 -7.36 21.66
CA ALA A 594 -14.23 -6.80 20.48
C ALA A 594 -15.28 -6.02 19.68
N LEU A 595 -15.21 -4.70 19.67
CA LEU A 595 -16.14 -3.83 18.94
C LEU A 595 -15.49 -3.37 17.63
N GLY A 596 -16.12 -3.66 16.48
CA GLY A 596 -15.70 -3.16 15.18
C GLY A 596 -15.72 -1.63 15.11
N ASN A 597 -14.74 -1.03 14.42
CA ASN A 597 -14.62 0.44 14.32
C ASN A 597 -15.41 1.05 13.16
N GLY A 598 -16.35 0.32 12.57
CA GLY A 598 -17.11 0.74 11.41
C GLY A 598 -18.30 1.64 11.71
N THR A 599 -19.26 1.61 10.79
CA THR A 599 -20.49 2.42 10.89
C THR A 599 -21.30 2.05 12.14
N ALA A 600 -21.75 3.02 12.92
CA ALA A 600 -22.43 2.88 14.21
C ALA A 600 -21.54 2.40 15.38
N CYS A 601 -20.21 2.39 15.22
CA CYS A 601 -19.29 2.04 16.30
C CYS A 601 -19.50 2.92 17.53
N ARG A 602 -19.57 4.24 17.37
CA ARG A 602 -19.69 5.20 18.48
C ARG A 602 -20.98 5.06 19.27
N GLU A 603 -22.08 4.90 18.56
CA GLU A 603 -23.39 4.71 19.17
C GLU A 603 -23.49 3.36 19.88
N THR A 604 -22.83 2.32 19.33
CA THR A 604 -22.74 1.00 19.98
C THR A 604 -21.78 1.05 21.18
N GLU A 605 -20.67 1.79 21.10
CA GLU A 605 -19.74 2.05 22.21
C GLU A 605 -20.45 2.74 23.38
N ALA A 606 -21.24 3.78 23.10
CA ALA A 606 -22.02 4.48 24.11
C ALA A 606 -23.08 3.57 24.78
N PHE A 607 -23.77 2.75 23.98
CA PHE A 607 -24.75 1.77 24.50
C PHE A 607 -24.07 0.72 25.40
N LEU A 608 -22.91 0.18 24.99
CA LEU A 608 -22.16 -0.80 25.78
C LEU A 608 -21.63 -0.19 27.08
N SER A 609 -21.09 1.03 27.02
CA SER A 609 -20.61 1.77 28.19
C SER A 609 -21.74 2.06 29.20
N GLU A 610 -22.94 2.44 28.72
CA GLU A 610 -24.13 2.64 29.54
C GLU A 610 -24.49 1.35 30.31
N LEU A 611 -24.52 0.20 29.65
CA LEU A 611 -24.83 -1.09 30.30
C LEU A 611 -23.74 -1.52 31.30
N ILE A 612 -22.47 -1.26 31.03
CA ILE A 612 -21.35 -1.55 31.93
C ILE A 612 -21.49 -0.68 33.21
N SER A 613 -21.77 0.62 33.05
CA SER A 613 -21.94 1.54 34.20
C SER A 613 -23.14 1.21 35.08
N GLN A 614 -24.19 0.62 34.49
CA GLN A 614 -25.37 0.13 35.21
C GLN A 614 -25.13 -1.21 35.90
N GLY A 615 -23.95 -1.83 35.80
CA GLY A 615 -23.69 -3.15 36.39
C GLY A 615 -24.45 -4.31 35.75
N CYS A 616 -24.96 -4.16 34.54
CA CYS A 616 -25.81 -5.17 33.87
C CYS A 616 -25.14 -6.53 33.69
N PHE A 617 -23.83 -6.62 33.76
CA PHE A 617 -23.04 -7.84 33.46
C PHE A 617 -22.50 -8.52 34.71
N GLU A 618 -22.82 -8.04 35.91
CA GLU A 618 -22.35 -8.69 37.14
C GLU A 618 -22.75 -10.17 37.22
N PRO A 619 -21.81 -11.06 37.67
CA PRO A 619 -20.54 -10.76 38.34
C PRO A 619 -19.33 -10.54 37.41
N ILE A 620 -19.51 -10.55 36.06
CA ILE A 620 -18.44 -10.42 35.09
C ILE A 620 -18.06 -8.94 34.95
N LYS A 621 -16.78 -8.61 35.18
CA LYS A 621 -16.23 -7.28 34.93
C LYS A 621 -15.93 -7.11 33.45
N LEU A 622 -16.94 -6.86 32.63
CA LEU A 622 -16.85 -6.72 31.19
C LEU A 622 -15.98 -5.51 30.80
N LYS A 623 -15.04 -5.73 29.89
CA LYS A 623 -14.22 -4.70 29.24
C LYS A 623 -14.38 -4.79 27.75
N TYR A 624 -14.20 -3.68 27.04
CA TYR A 624 -14.25 -3.67 25.59
C TYR A 624 -13.00 -3.01 24.98
N CYS A 625 -12.69 -3.41 23.74
CA CYS A 625 -11.65 -2.83 22.93
C CYS A 625 -12.18 -2.60 21.50
N THR A 626 -11.86 -1.45 20.91
CA THR A 626 -12.18 -1.18 19.52
C THR A 626 -11.17 -1.89 18.60
N VAL A 627 -11.68 -2.67 17.65
CA VAL A 627 -10.89 -3.49 16.71
C VAL A 627 -11.09 -2.97 15.29
N GLU A 628 -10.03 -2.90 14.52
CA GLU A 628 -10.06 -2.53 13.10
C GLU A 628 -10.83 -3.57 12.28
N GLU A 629 -11.96 -3.16 11.66
CA GLU A 629 -12.80 -4.09 10.88
C GLU A 629 -12.53 -4.10 9.38
N SER A 630 -11.62 -3.24 8.88
CA SER A 630 -11.31 -3.15 7.44
C SER A 630 -11.06 -4.52 6.84
N GLY A 631 -11.68 -4.78 5.68
CA GLY A 631 -11.55 -6.03 4.94
C GLY A 631 -12.29 -7.24 5.50
N VAL A 632 -12.88 -7.18 6.70
CA VAL A 632 -13.68 -8.29 7.28
C VAL A 632 -14.84 -8.64 6.36
N SER A 633 -15.60 -7.65 5.92
CA SER A 633 -16.74 -7.84 5.00
C SER A 633 -16.32 -8.36 3.62
N VAL A 634 -15.08 -8.06 3.18
CA VAL A 634 -14.54 -8.60 1.92
C VAL A 634 -14.20 -10.08 2.09
N TYR A 635 -13.58 -10.45 3.21
CA TYR A 635 -13.24 -11.84 3.50
C TYR A 635 -14.48 -12.70 3.72
N SER A 636 -15.48 -12.22 4.47
CA SER A 636 -16.68 -12.99 4.89
C SER A 636 -17.48 -13.59 3.74
N VAL A 637 -17.39 -13.03 2.52
CA VAL A 637 -18.07 -13.52 1.31
C VAL A 637 -17.21 -14.44 0.45
N THR A 638 -15.96 -14.71 0.86
CA THR A 638 -15.05 -15.60 0.10
C THR A 638 -15.39 -17.07 0.32
N LYS A 639 -14.94 -17.91 -0.62
CA LYS A 639 -15.08 -19.37 -0.48
C LYS A 639 -14.28 -19.93 0.69
N ASP A 640 -13.16 -19.31 1.03
CA ASP A 640 -12.32 -19.72 2.16
C ASP A 640 -13.07 -19.45 3.48
N ALA A 641 -13.76 -18.30 3.61
CA ALA A 641 -14.60 -18.01 4.76
C ALA A 641 -15.83 -18.90 4.85
N GLU A 642 -16.42 -19.29 3.71
CA GLU A 642 -17.53 -20.24 3.65
C GLU A 642 -17.11 -21.65 4.06
N ALA A 643 -15.94 -22.08 3.68
CA ALA A 643 -15.37 -23.37 4.09
C ALA A 643 -15.00 -23.39 5.58
N GLU A 644 -14.57 -22.27 6.14
CA GLU A 644 -14.23 -22.13 7.56
C GLU A 644 -15.47 -22.09 8.48
N LEU A 645 -16.52 -21.41 8.04
CA LEU A 645 -17.76 -21.22 8.79
C LEU A 645 -18.97 -21.54 7.89
N PRO A 646 -19.22 -22.84 7.60
CA PRO A 646 -20.24 -23.25 6.66
C PRO A 646 -21.66 -22.93 7.17
N GLY A 647 -22.54 -22.52 6.26
CA GLY A 647 -23.97 -22.28 6.55
C GLY A 647 -24.26 -21.00 7.32
N LEU A 648 -23.25 -20.17 7.67
CA LEU A 648 -23.45 -18.91 8.37
C LEU A 648 -23.63 -17.73 7.39
N ASP A 649 -24.44 -16.76 7.76
CA ASP A 649 -24.56 -15.48 7.05
C ASP A 649 -23.21 -14.74 7.03
N PRO A 650 -22.79 -14.14 5.90
CA PRO A 650 -21.54 -13.38 5.81
C PRO A 650 -21.38 -12.30 6.88
N ASN A 651 -22.48 -11.65 7.32
CA ASN A 651 -22.41 -10.65 8.37
C ASN A 651 -22.10 -11.25 9.75
N ILE A 652 -22.55 -12.48 10.03
CA ILE A 652 -22.17 -13.19 11.26
C ILE A 652 -20.71 -13.63 11.19
N ARG A 653 -20.24 -14.10 10.03
CA ARG A 653 -18.81 -14.38 9.81
C ARG A 653 -17.94 -13.16 10.09
N SER A 654 -18.45 -11.94 9.76
CA SER A 654 -17.76 -10.68 10.09
C SER A 654 -17.60 -10.48 11.60
N ALA A 655 -18.65 -10.70 12.40
CA ALA A 655 -18.57 -10.57 13.85
C ALA A 655 -17.60 -11.60 14.47
N VAL A 656 -17.57 -12.85 13.95
CA VAL A 656 -16.57 -13.86 14.36
C VAL A 656 -15.14 -13.38 14.04
N GLY A 657 -14.92 -12.84 12.84
CA GLY A 657 -13.63 -12.31 12.44
C GLY A 657 -13.17 -11.15 13.33
N ILE A 658 -14.07 -10.25 13.75
CA ILE A 658 -13.76 -9.16 14.69
C ILE A 658 -13.32 -9.70 16.07
N ALA A 659 -14.04 -10.73 16.61
CA ALA A 659 -13.64 -11.36 17.86
C ALA A 659 -12.24 -11.99 17.76
N ARG A 660 -11.98 -12.75 16.70
CA ARG A 660 -10.70 -13.42 16.46
C ARG A 660 -9.54 -12.45 16.20
N ARG A 661 -9.82 -11.25 15.62
CA ARG A 661 -8.82 -10.19 15.49
C ARG A 661 -8.32 -9.66 16.84
N LEU A 662 -9.12 -9.72 17.88
CA LEU A 662 -8.65 -9.42 19.23
C LEU A 662 -7.84 -10.59 19.81
N GLN A 663 -8.26 -11.84 19.56
CA GLN A 663 -7.57 -13.03 20.07
C GLN A 663 -6.21 -13.25 19.43
N ASP A 664 -6.09 -13.19 18.10
CA ASP A 664 -4.83 -13.21 17.36
C ASP A 664 -4.92 -12.38 16.07
N PRO A 665 -4.50 -11.10 16.09
CA PRO A 665 -4.60 -10.19 14.95
C PRO A 665 -3.91 -10.74 13.70
N LEU A 666 -2.68 -11.28 13.85
CA LEU A 666 -1.89 -11.76 12.71
C LEU A 666 -2.63 -12.84 11.93
N LEU A 667 -3.19 -13.85 12.61
CA LEU A 667 -3.87 -14.97 11.98
C LEU A 667 -5.12 -14.55 11.20
N GLU A 668 -5.80 -13.49 11.65
CA GLU A 668 -7.02 -13.00 11.00
C GLU A 668 -6.73 -11.98 9.88
N TYR A 669 -5.81 -11.03 10.10
CA TYR A 669 -5.47 -10.05 9.06
C TYR A 669 -4.81 -10.69 7.83
N VAL A 670 -4.04 -11.76 8.00
CA VAL A 670 -3.40 -12.50 6.90
C VAL A 670 -4.41 -13.13 5.93
N LYS A 671 -5.64 -13.41 6.37
CA LYS A 671 -6.73 -13.93 5.53
C LYS A 671 -7.25 -12.90 4.52
N VAL A 672 -7.06 -11.62 4.80
CA VAL A 672 -7.53 -10.50 3.96
C VAL A 672 -6.41 -10.08 3.00
N GLU A 673 -6.76 -9.79 1.73
CA GLU A 673 -5.79 -9.21 0.81
C GLU A 673 -5.34 -7.83 1.35
N PRO A 674 -4.02 -7.57 1.51
CA PRO A 674 -3.53 -6.39 2.23
C PRO A 674 -4.06 -5.05 1.73
N LYS A 675 -4.38 -4.93 0.43
CA LYS A 675 -4.97 -3.72 -0.14
C LYS A 675 -6.36 -3.36 0.42
N HIS A 676 -7.03 -4.30 1.10
CA HIS A 676 -8.34 -4.08 1.72
C HIS A 676 -8.25 -3.78 3.23
N LEU A 677 -7.04 -3.81 3.79
CA LEU A 677 -6.78 -3.37 5.15
C LEU A 677 -6.67 -1.84 5.19
N GLY A 678 -7.17 -1.21 6.23
CA GLY A 678 -7.19 0.24 6.40
C GLY A 678 -5.83 0.81 6.86
N VAL A 679 -4.79 0.68 6.03
CA VAL A 679 -3.42 1.06 6.39
C VAL A 679 -3.06 2.52 6.07
N GLY A 680 -3.95 3.27 5.40
CA GLY A 680 -3.71 4.69 5.12
C GLY A 680 -4.78 5.36 4.27
N MET A 681 -4.88 6.69 4.40
CA MET A 681 -5.95 7.49 3.78
C MET A 681 -5.91 7.53 2.25
N TYR A 682 -4.72 7.41 1.67
CA TYR A 682 -4.50 7.53 0.22
C TYR A 682 -4.12 6.20 -0.45
N GLN A 683 -4.35 5.06 0.23
CA GLN A 683 -3.97 3.74 -0.30
C GLN A 683 -4.66 3.37 -1.62
N HIS A 684 -5.77 4.02 -1.98
CA HIS A 684 -6.47 3.81 -3.25
C HIS A 684 -6.06 4.78 -4.36
N ASP A 685 -5.14 5.71 -4.06
CA ASP A 685 -4.63 6.71 -5.01
C ASP A 685 -3.22 6.39 -5.50
N VAL A 686 -2.61 5.34 -4.96
CA VAL A 686 -1.31 4.82 -5.40
C VAL A 686 -1.49 3.68 -6.41
N THR A 687 -0.47 3.43 -7.20
CA THR A 687 -0.46 2.35 -8.19
C THR A 687 -0.69 0.99 -7.52
N GLU A 688 -1.74 0.25 -7.92
CA GLU A 688 -2.17 -1.00 -7.29
C GLU A 688 -1.07 -2.07 -7.24
N SER A 689 -0.26 -2.19 -8.30
CA SER A 689 0.84 -3.16 -8.36
C SER A 689 1.93 -2.85 -7.34
N LEU A 690 2.29 -1.56 -7.17
CA LEU A 690 3.27 -1.10 -6.19
C LEU A 690 2.78 -1.37 -4.77
N LEU A 691 1.56 -0.93 -4.45
CA LEU A 691 0.91 -1.16 -3.16
C LEU A 691 0.86 -2.66 -2.80
N LYS A 692 0.40 -3.48 -3.75
CA LYS A 692 0.27 -4.92 -3.54
C LYS A 692 1.61 -5.58 -3.23
N SER A 693 2.63 -5.33 -4.04
CA SER A 693 3.97 -5.90 -3.84
C SER A 693 4.55 -5.52 -2.48
N ALA A 694 4.49 -4.23 -2.13
CA ALA A 694 5.03 -3.71 -0.88
C ALA A 694 4.32 -4.29 0.36
N LEU A 695 2.98 -4.32 0.36
CA LEU A 695 2.21 -4.83 1.50
C LEU A 695 2.30 -6.36 1.63
N GLU A 696 2.36 -7.11 0.51
CA GLU A 696 2.59 -8.56 0.57
C GLU A 696 3.96 -8.91 1.17
N GLY A 697 4.99 -8.11 0.89
CA GLY A 697 6.31 -8.24 1.51
C GLY A 697 6.25 -8.13 3.04
N VAL A 698 5.56 -7.12 3.56
CA VAL A 698 5.36 -6.92 5.00
C VAL A 698 4.61 -8.08 5.66
N VAL A 699 3.57 -8.63 4.99
CA VAL A 699 2.86 -9.79 5.53
C VAL A 699 3.79 -11.00 5.65
N VAL A 700 4.61 -11.29 4.62
CA VAL A 700 5.59 -12.39 4.65
C VAL A 700 6.62 -12.18 5.75
N GLU A 701 7.10 -10.95 5.91
CA GLU A 701 8.03 -10.56 6.97
C GLU A 701 7.44 -10.83 8.37
N CYS A 702 6.27 -10.26 8.68
CA CYS A 702 5.63 -10.39 9.99
C CYS A 702 5.30 -11.83 10.34
N VAL A 703 4.71 -12.60 9.40
CA VAL A 703 4.38 -14.02 9.62
C VAL A 703 5.65 -14.84 9.90
N SER A 704 6.72 -14.56 9.16
CA SER A 704 7.99 -15.27 9.34
C SER A 704 8.67 -14.89 10.67
N PHE A 705 8.63 -13.61 11.05
CA PHE A 705 9.27 -13.17 12.30
C PHE A 705 8.56 -13.66 13.56
N VAL A 706 7.23 -13.71 13.58
CA VAL A 706 6.47 -14.30 14.67
C VAL A 706 6.66 -15.82 14.71
N GLY A 707 6.75 -16.44 13.54
CA GLY A 707 6.81 -17.89 13.37
C GLY A 707 5.44 -18.55 13.52
N VAL A 708 5.31 -19.77 13.02
CA VAL A 708 4.03 -20.48 12.98
C VAL A 708 4.19 -21.93 13.48
N ASP A 709 3.22 -22.40 14.26
CA ASP A 709 3.11 -23.82 14.56
C ASP A 709 2.57 -24.58 13.34
N ILE A 710 3.37 -25.47 12.78
CA ILE A 710 3.04 -26.21 11.56
C ILE A 710 1.83 -27.13 11.72
N ASN A 711 1.58 -27.61 12.92
CA ASN A 711 0.50 -28.56 13.20
C ASN A 711 -0.88 -27.89 13.27
N VAL A 712 -0.93 -26.61 13.66
CA VAL A 712 -2.18 -25.87 13.87
C VAL A 712 -2.42 -24.83 12.77
N CYS A 713 -1.36 -24.24 12.23
CA CYS A 713 -1.42 -23.10 11.31
C CYS A 713 -2.28 -23.38 10.06
N PRO A 714 -3.23 -22.50 9.70
CA PRO A 714 -4.05 -22.61 8.48
C PRO A 714 -3.22 -22.52 7.19
N GLU A 715 -3.74 -23.12 6.09
CA GLU A 715 -3.09 -23.06 4.77
C GLU A 715 -2.82 -21.62 4.32
N LEU A 716 -3.77 -20.70 4.52
CA LEU A 716 -3.66 -19.29 4.14
C LEU A 716 -2.45 -18.61 4.80
N THR A 717 -2.21 -18.88 6.08
CA THR A 717 -1.06 -18.33 6.81
C THR A 717 0.24 -19.02 6.40
N LEU A 718 0.24 -20.34 6.21
CA LEU A 718 1.42 -21.09 5.70
C LEU A 718 1.92 -20.55 4.35
N ARG A 719 1.02 -20.10 3.46
CA ARG A 719 1.40 -19.46 2.17
C ARG A 719 2.21 -18.20 2.33
N LYS A 720 2.17 -17.58 3.51
CA LYS A 720 2.87 -16.33 3.83
C LYS A 720 4.16 -16.56 4.63
N VAL A 721 4.49 -17.79 4.96
CA VAL A 721 5.79 -18.12 5.52
C VAL A 721 6.86 -18.05 4.43
N SER A 722 7.99 -17.42 4.74
CA SER A 722 9.16 -17.32 3.87
C SER A 722 9.55 -18.69 3.31
N GLY A 723 9.83 -18.79 2.03
CA GLY A 723 10.19 -20.05 1.34
C GLY A 723 9.02 -20.99 1.02
N LEU A 724 7.80 -20.71 1.48
CA LEU A 724 6.61 -21.48 1.15
C LEU A 724 5.76 -20.75 0.07
N ASN A 725 5.04 -21.54 -0.70
CA ASN A 725 4.07 -21.07 -1.68
C ASN A 725 2.73 -21.80 -1.52
N ALA A 726 1.70 -21.41 -2.28
CA ALA A 726 0.37 -22.01 -2.17
C ALA A 726 0.37 -23.53 -2.40
N GLY A 727 1.26 -24.04 -3.25
CA GLY A 727 1.37 -25.48 -3.52
C GLY A 727 2.02 -26.25 -2.37
N THR A 728 3.12 -25.73 -1.81
CA THR A 728 3.81 -26.33 -0.67
C THR A 728 2.97 -26.23 0.60
N ALA A 729 2.31 -25.11 0.85
CA ALA A 729 1.40 -24.94 1.99
C ALA A 729 0.26 -25.96 1.98
N ARG A 730 -0.39 -26.16 0.83
CA ARG A 730 -1.42 -27.19 0.68
C ARG A 730 -0.86 -28.59 0.92
N ASN A 731 0.30 -28.91 0.37
CA ASN A 731 0.92 -30.22 0.58
C ASN A 731 1.33 -30.45 2.05
N ILE A 732 1.67 -29.42 2.81
CA ILE A 732 1.93 -29.51 4.26
C ILE A 732 0.63 -29.89 4.98
N VAL A 733 -0.48 -29.22 4.68
CA VAL A 733 -1.79 -29.52 5.27
C VAL A 733 -2.24 -30.95 4.91
N GLU A 734 -2.11 -31.34 3.63
CA GLU A 734 -2.41 -32.72 3.17
C GLU A 734 -1.54 -33.73 3.88
N TRP A 735 -0.24 -33.46 4.02
CA TRP A 735 0.69 -34.38 4.70
C TRP A 735 0.31 -34.61 6.17
N ARG A 736 0.03 -33.53 6.95
CA ARG A 736 -0.35 -33.67 8.36
C ARG A 736 -1.69 -34.35 8.56
N THR A 737 -2.63 -34.19 7.62
CA THR A 737 -3.93 -34.88 7.63
C THR A 737 -3.76 -36.38 7.36
N THR A 738 -2.83 -36.75 6.46
CA THR A 738 -2.62 -38.13 6.04
C THR A 738 -1.68 -38.93 6.99
N ASN A 739 -0.59 -38.26 7.46
CA ASN A 739 0.49 -38.94 8.21
C ASN A 739 0.47 -38.58 9.71
N GLY A 740 -0.48 -37.76 10.14
CA GLY A 740 -0.52 -37.21 11.49
C GLY A 740 0.38 -35.98 11.67
N PRO A 741 0.42 -35.40 12.88
CA PRO A 741 1.17 -34.17 13.14
C PRO A 741 2.67 -34.34 12.94
N PHE A 742 3.34 -33.27 12.56
CA PHE A 742 4.79 -33.18 12.47
C PHE A 742 5.40 -33.31 13.88
N ARG A 743 6.42 -34.13 14.03
CA ARG A 743 7.17 -34.32 15.28
C ARG A 743 8.47 -33.53 15.32
N ASN A 744 9.01 -33.23 14.16
CA ASN A 744 10.20 -32.40 14.02
C ASN A 744 10.24 -31.66 12.66
N ARG A 745 11.06 -30.62 12.55
CA ARG A 745 11.25 -29.85 11.32
C ARG A 745 11.78 -30.68 10.14
N GLN A 746 12.58 -31.71 10.39
CA GLN A 746 13.17 -32.55 9.35
C GLN A 746 12.10 -33.32 8.54
N GLN A 747 10.94 -33.53 9.11
CA GLN A 747 9.84 -34.20 8.40
C GLN A 747 9.26 -33.32 7.27
N LEU A 748 9.52 -32.02 7.25
CA LEU A 748 9.17 -31.12 6.13
C LEU A 748 9.80 -31.58 4.81
N LEU A 749 11.00 -32.15 4.82
CA LEU A 749 11.66 -32.70 3.64
C LEU A 749 10.91 -33.87 3.00
N LYS A 750 9.99 -34.53 3.75
CA LYS A 750 9.11 -35.57 3.24
C LYS A 750 7.86 -35.05 2.55
N VAL A 751 7.59 -33.73 2.66
CA VAL A 751 6.45 -33.06 2.02
C VAL A 751 6.69 -32.91 0.52
N LYS A 752 5.71 -33.33 -0.28
CA LYS A 752 5.76 -33.23 -1.74
C LYS A 752 6.07 -31.81 -2.22
N ARG A 753 7.03 -31.64 -3.13
CA ARG A 753 7.50 -30.36 -3.70
C ARG A 753 8.18 -29.41 -2.71
N LEU A 754 8.52 -29.83 -1.52
CA LEU A 754 9.32 -29.07 -0.58
C LEU A 754 10.75 -29.64 -0.62
N GLY A 755 11.62 -29.01 -1.40
CA GLY A 755 13.02 -29.40 -1.57
C GLY A 755 13.93 -28.69 -0.56
N ASN A 756 15.23 -28.99 -0.58
CA ASN A 756 16.22 -28.47 0.37
C ASN A 756 16.25 -26.93 0.44
N LYS A 757 16.21 -26.24 -0.71
CA LYS A 757 16.18 -24.76 -0.73
C LYS A 757 14.94 -24.20 -0.03
N ALA A 758 13.75 -24.78 -0.27
CA ALA A 758 12.53 -24.32 0.40
C ALA A 758 12.56 -24.64 1.90
N PHE A 759 13.12 -25.78 2.28
CA PHE A 759 13.34 -26.15 3.67
C PHE A 759 14.27 -25.16 4.37
N GLU A 760 15.43 -24.86 3.79
CA GLU A 760 16.36 -23.86 4.29
C GLU A 760 15.67 -22.50 4.55
N GLN A 761 14.85 -22.03 3.60
CA GLN A 761 14.19 -20.73 3.71
C GLN A 761 13.04 -20.70 4.73
N CYS A 762 12.39 -21.82 5.05
CA CYS A 762 11.22 -21.85 5.91
C CYS A 762 11.46 -22.46 7.30
N ALA A 763 12.46 -23.31 7.47
CA ALA A 763 12.61 -24.15 8.66
C ALA A 763 12.73 -23.35 9.98
N GLY A 764 13.44 -22.22 9.95
CA GLY A 764 13.59 -21.37 11.13
C GLY A 764 12.34 -20.57 11.51
N PHE A 765 11.36 -20.46 10.59
CA PHE A 765 10.10 -19.75 10.79
C PHE A 765 8.93 -20.67 11.14
N VAL A 766 9.16 -21.97 11.15
CA VAL A 766 8.17 -23.00 11.49
C VAL A 766 8.55 -23.58 12.84
N LYS A 767 7.60 -23.63 13.78
CA LYS A 767 7.76 -24.23 15.11
C LYS A 767 7.00 -25.56 15.19
N VAL A 768 7.50 -26.46 16.06
CA VAL A 768 6.83 -27.73 16.41
C VAL A 768 6.77 -27.82 17.92
N PHE A 769 5.56 -27.85 18.49
CA PHE A 769 5.36 -27.95 19.92
C PHE A 769 4.95 -29.39 20.32
N PRO A 770 5.37 -29.88 21.49
CA PRO A 770 5.07 -31.27 21.90
C PRO A 770 3.57 -31.50 22.10
N GLU A 771 2.82 -30.48 22.54
CA GLU A 771 1.37 -30.57 22.76
C GLU A 771 0.62 -30.82 21.43
N THR A 772 0.96 -30.03 20.40
CA THR A 772 0.34 -30.18 19.07
C THR A 772 0.85 -31.41 18.31
N ALA A 773 2.09 -31.82 18.56
CA ALA A 773 2.66 -33.05 18.02
C ALA A 773 2.05 -34.33 18.62
N SER A 774 1.47 -34.26 19.83
CA SER A 774 0.88 -35.41 20.56
C SER A 774 -0.65 -35.50 20.40
N ALA A 775 -1.32 -34.44 20.01
CA ALA A 775 -2.79 -34.29 20.03
C ALA A 775 -3.58 -35.26 19.10
N ALA A 776 -2.93 -36.00 18.23
CA ALA A 776 -3.59 -36.90 17.28
C ALA A 776 -4.15 -38.22 17.90
N LYS A 777 -3.98 -38.44 19.20
CA LYS A 777 -4.57 -39.62 19.86
C LYS A 777 -6.02 -39.42 20.34
N ALA A 778 -6.52 -38.18 20.40
CA ALA A 778 -7.83 -37.90 20.99
C ALA A 778 -8.99 -37.72 19.98
N ALA A 779 -8.72 -37.63 18.67
CA ALA A 779 -9.75 -37.35 17.65
C ALA A 779 -10.32 -38.57 16.90
N GLY A 780 -9.89 -39.80 17.26
CA GLY A 780 -10.47 -41.05 16.75
C GLY A 780 -11.44 -41.61 17.80
N GLY A 781 -12.73 -41.31 17.67
CA GLY A 781 -13.77 -41.76 18.57
C GLY A 781 -13.84 -43.30 18.68
N GLY A 782 -13.80 -43.79 19.91
CA GLY A 782 -13.99 -45.17 20.29
C GLY A 782 -13.82 -45.32 21.80
N THR A 783 -14.94 -45.26 22.53
CA THR A 783 -15.10 -45.71 23.90
C THR A 783 -14.47 -47.04 24.12
N THR A 784 -13.45 -47.18 24.99
CA THR A 784 -13.27 -48.36 25.85
C THR A 784 -12.24 -48.09 26.97
N GLN A 785 -12.75 -48.17 28.17
CA GLN A 785 -12.20 -48.59 29.47
C GLN A 785 -10.67 -48.59 29.73
N GLU A 786 -10.35 -47.95 30.83
CA GLU A 786 -9.11 -48.08 31.59
C GLU A 786 -8.77 -49.58 31.84
N THR A 787 -7.57 -50.00 31.45
CA THR A 787 -6.88 -51.13 32.07
C THR A 787 -5.38 -50.83 32.13
N THR A 788 -4.92 -50.92 33.35
CA THR A 788 -3.59 -51.04 33.94
C THR A 788 -2.37 -51.27 33.03
N ALA A 789 -1.33 -50.52 33.37
CA ALA A 789 0.03 -50.63 32.87
C ALA A 789 0.61 -52.05 32.90
N GLN A 790 1.11 -52.50 31.77
CA GLN A 790 2.23 -53.46 31.70
C GLN A 790 3.07 -53.18 30.44
N SER A 791 4.38 -53.18 30.68
CA SER A 791 5.46 -53.04 29.75
C SER A 791 5.38 -54.00 28.55
N SER A 792 5.36 -53.50 27.32
CA SER A 792 5.68 -54.28 26.16
C SER A 792 6.56 -53.53 25.18
N LYS A 793 7.60 -54.18 24.74
CA LYS A 793 8.68 -53.80 23.83
C LYS A 793 8.13 -53.18 22.53
N PRO A 794 8.84 -52.21 21.92
CA PRO A 794 8.40 -51.61 20.66
C PRO A 794 8.58 -52.61 19.51
N ALA A 795 7.49 -52.84 18.77
CA ALA A 795 7.52 -53.58 17.51
C ALA A 795 8.35 -52.81 16.46
N LYS A 796 9.33 -53.48 15.90
CA LYS A 796 10.05 -53.04 14.70
C LYS A 796 9.09 -53.06 13.50
N GLY A 797 8.78 -51.88 12.98
CA GLY A 797 7.99 -51.74 11.76
C GLY A 797 8.12 -50.35 11.14
N SER A 798 8.97 -50.23 10.17
CA SER A 798 9.07 -49.28 9.04
C SER A 798 8.65 -47.80 9.21
N GLY A 799 9.62 -46.93 8.98
CA GLY A 799 9.41 -45.54 8.57
C GLY A 799 9.98 -44.52 9.52
N GLY A 800 11.24 -44.17 9.35
CA GLY A 800 12.01 -42.97 9.83
C GLY A 800 11.26 -41.88 10.63
N GLY A 801 10.72 -42.19 11.80
CA GLY A 801 10.17 -41.23 12.73
C GLY A 801 11.27 -40.76 13.65
N GLY A 802 11.95 -39.66 13.30
CA GLY A 802 12.88 -38.98 14.18
C GLY A 802 12.18 -38.55 15.49
N SER A 803 12.90 -38.64 16.60
CA SER A 803 12.48 -38.18 17.92
C SER A 803 12.18 -36.66 17.84
N PHE A 804 11.32 -36.16 18.71
CA PHE A 804 11.09 -34.70 18.91
C PHE A 804 12.41 -34.03 19.30
N ASN A 805 12.70 -32.85 18.69
CA ASN A 805 13.86 -32.03 19.05
C ASN A 805 13.37 -30.75 19.73
N PRO A 806 13.73 -30.50 21.01
CA PRO A 806 13.32 -29.27 21.71
C PRO A 806 13.72 -27.96 21.03
N LEU A 807 14.81 -27.95 20.26
CA LEU A 807 15.19 -26.77 19.46
C LEU A 807 14.18 -26.40 18.38
N ASP A 808 13.32 -27.35 17.96
CA ASP A 808 12.25 -27.07 16.98
C ASP A 808 11.13 -26.17 17.53
N MET A 809 11.06 -25.92 18.85
CA MET A 809 10.17 -24.96 19.49
C MET A 809 10.68 -23.51 19.34
N THR A 810 11.98 -23.35 19.10
CA THR A 810 12.67 -22.06 19.10
C THR A 810 12.74 -21.42 17.70
N VAL A 811 13.25 -20.20 17.64
CA VAL A 811 13.56 -19.50 16.36
C VAL A 811 14.95 -19.87 15.81
N ILE A 812 15.71 -20.74 16.49
CA ILE A 812 17.03 -21.18 16.04
C ILE A 812 16.88 -21.99 14.76
N HIS A 813 17.69 -21.68 13.76
CA HIS A 813 17.66 -22.39 12.48
C HIS A 813 18.34 -23.76 12.60
N PRO A 814 17.87 -24.82 11.88
CA PRO A 814 18.50 -26.16 11.92
C PRO A 814 20.00 -26.18 11.61
N GLU A 815 20.49 -25.26 10.78
CA GLU A 815 21.93 -25.13 10.50
C GLU A 815 22.77 -24.81 11.74
N SER A 816 22.16 -24.14 12.73
CA SER A 816 22.82 -23.69 13.96
C SER A 816 22.59 -24.61 15.16
N TYR A 817 21.92 -25.76 14.97
CA TYR A 817 21.62 -26.68 16.09
C TYR A 817 22.87 -27.21 16.79
N THR A 818 23.88 -27.58 16.02
CA THR A 818 25.15 -28.07 16.57
C THR A 818 25.79 -27.03 17.51
N LEU A 819 25.82 -25.77 17.07
CA LEU A 819 26.36 -24.66 17.86
C LEU A 819 25.50 -24.41 19.13
N ALA A 820 24.18 -24.46 18.99
CA ALA A 820 23.26 -24.30 20.11
C ALA A 820 23.39 -25.45 21.12
N GLU A 821 23.54 -26.69 20.67
CA GLU A 821 23.74 -27.87 21.52
C GLU A 821 25.10 -27.80 22.25
N HIS A 822 26.16 -27.33 21.60
CA HIS A 822 27.45 -27.07 22.25
C HIS A 822 27.34 -25.98 23.34
N PHE A 823 26.63 -24.88 23.04
CA PHE A 823 26.38 -23.80 24.00
C PHE A 823 25.61 -24.32 25.23
N ILE A 824 24.52 -25.06 25.05
CA ILE A 824 23.71 -25.66 26.11
C ILE A 824 24.55 -26.61 26.96
N SER A 825 25.34 -27.48 26.32
CA SER A 825 26.22 -28.46 26.99
C SER A 825 27.33 -27.75 27.78
N HIS A 826 27.91 -26.67 27.26
CA HIS A 826 28.92 -25.89 27.97
C HIS A 826 28.38 -25.26 29.27
N LEU A 827 27.11 -24.85 29.28
CA LEU A 827 26.43 -24.34 30.49
C LEU A 827 26.02 -25.45 31.47
N GLY A 828 26.28 -26.73 31.15
CA GLY A 828 25.84 -27.86 31.93
C GLY A 828 24.33 -28.09 31.97
N LEU A 829 23.63 -27.61 30.93
CA LEU A 829 22.16 -27.67 30.81
C LEU A 829 21.73 -28.83 29.89
N ASN A 830 20.51 -29.34 30.12
CA ASN A 830 19.87 -30.29 29.22
C ASN A 830 18.90 -29.59 28.26
N LYS A 831 18.93 -29.96 26.98
CA LYS A 831 18.03 -29.42 25.95
C LYS A 831 16.54 -29.66 26.23
N GLU A 832 16.17 -30.72 26.97
CA GLU A 832 14.79 -30.96 27.40
C GLU A 832 14.27 -29.95 28.45
N ALA A 833 15.18 -29.12 28.99
CA ALA A 833 14.83 -28.06 29.91
C ALA A 833 14.64 -26.71 29.23
N ILE A 834 14.77 -26.61 27.90
CA ILE A 834 14.56 -25.36 27.15
C ILE A 834 13.18 -24.77 27.48
N GLY A 835 13.17 -23.49 27.79
CA GLY A 835 11.97 -22.72 28.15
C GLY A 835 11.55 -22.80 29.60
N LYS A 836 12.18 -23.64 30.44
CA LYS A 836 11.91 -23.70 31.87
C LYS A 836 12.61 -22.55 32.63
N PRO A 837 12.04 -22.02 33.72
CA PRO A 837 12.59 -20.86 34.43
C PRO A 837 14.07 -21.00 34.84
N HIS A 838 14.47 -22.19 35.40
CA HIS A 838 15.87 -22.43 35.80
C HIS A 838 16.84 -22.44 34.61
N PHE A 839 16.39 -22.89 33.41
CA PHE A 839 17.20 -22.89 32.20
C PHE A 839 17.42 -21.45 31.73
N ILE A 840 16.34 -20.67 31.64
CA ILE A 840 16.35 -19.28 31.22
C ILE A 840 17.26 -18.45 32.13
N GLU A 841 17.08 -18.59 33.43
CA GLU A 841 17.84 -17.86 34.42
C GLU A 841 19.35 -18.19 34.34
N LYS A 842 19.72 -19.45 34.18
CA LYS A 842 21.11 -19.87 34.01
C LYS A 842 21.73 -19.28 32.73
N VAL A 843 21.01 -19.29 31.62
CA VAL A 843 21.47 -18.68 30.37
C VAL A 843 21.67 -17.18 30.56
N ARG A 844 20.74 -16.47 31.20
CA ARG A 844 20.84 -15.04 31.48
C ARG A 844 22.06 -14.70 32.36
N GLN A 845 22.25 -15.43 33.47
CA GLN A 845 23.34 -15.23 34.39
C GLN A 845 24.70 -15.42 33.70
N GLU A 846 24.89 -16.50 32.96
CA GLU A 846 26.17 -16.78 32.33
C GLU A 846 26.44 -15.81 31.16
N THR A 847 25.39 -15.41 30.42
CA THR A 847 25.55 -14.43 29.35
C THR A 847 25.86 -13.02 29.91
N ALA A 848 25.21 -12.63 31.02
CA ALA A 848 25.52 -11.36 31.72
C ALA A 848 26.93 -11.32 32.28
N LYS A 849 27.43 -12.47 32.78
CA LYS A 849 28.76 -12.60 33.38
C LYS A 849 29.89 -12.57 32.36
N HIS A 850 29.74 -13.25 31.24
CA HIS A 850 30.83 -13.48 30.28
C HIS A 850 30.68 -12.70 28.96
N GLY A 851 29.48 -12.30 28.62
CA GLY A 851 29.15 -11.67 27.35
C GLY A 851 29.12 -12.65 26.15
N VAL A 852 28.42 -12.28 25.08
CA VAL A 852 28.25 -13.15 23.88
C VAL A 852 29.59 -13.41 23.18
N ASN A 853 30.49 -12.41 23.14
CA ASN A 853 31.81 -12.54 22.49
C ASN A 853 32.68 -13.65 23.13
N HIS A 854 32.54 -13.88 24.41
CA HIS A 854 33.25 -14.97 25.11
C HIS A 854 32.85 -16.33 24.51
N PHE A 855 31.56 -16.56 24.33
CA PHE A 855 31.05 -17.80 23.80
C PHE A 855 31.38 -18.00 22.31
N VAL A 856 31.43 -16.91 21.53
CA VAL A 856 31.92 -16.96 20.14
C VAL A 856 33.38 -17.40 20.06
N ASN A 857 34.23 -16.84 20.93
CA ASN A 857 35.65 -17.21 20.98
C ASN A 857 35.88 -18.66 21.44
N LEU A 858 34.97 -19.17 22.28
CA LEU A 858 35.09 -20.51 22.84
C LEU A 858 34.52 -21.61 21.93
N LEU A 859 33.36 -21.35 21.36
CA LEU A 859 32.56 -22.35 20.63
C LEU A 859 32.59 -22.17 19.11
N GLY A 860 33.13 -21.04 18.64
CA GLY A 860 33.10 -20.64 17.23
C GLY A 860 31.77 -20.05 16.80
N GLY A 861 31.63 -19.84 15.51
CA GLY A 861 30.44 -19.22 14.92
C GLY A 861 30.54 -17.70 14.80
N SER A 862 29.49 -17.05 14.31
CA SER A 862 29.41 -15.60 14.21
C SER A 862 28.76 -14.98 15.43
N ILE A 863 29.08 -13.70 15.71
CA ILE A 863 28.47 -12.94 16.81
C ILE A 863 26.94 -12.89 16.60
N ALA A 864 26.48 -12.63 15.39
CA ALA A 864 25.06 -12.53 15.07
C ALA A 864 24.31 -13.87 15.30
N THR A 865 24.92 -14.98 14.93
CA THR A 865 24.33 -16.32 15.16
C THR A 865 24.31 -16.67 16.64
N MET A 866 25.38 -16.39 17.37
CA MET A 866 25.46 -16.67 18.82
C MET A 866 24.46 -15.79 19.59
N GLN A 867 24.34 -14.50 19.21
CA GLN A 867 23.33 -13.61 19.80
C GLN A 867 21.92 -14.15 19.58
N LEU A 868 21.59 -14.60 18.36
CA LEU A 868 20.29 -15.22 18.05
C LEU A 868 20.02 -16.46 18.91
N ILE A 869 21.05 -17.31 19.12
CA ILE A 869 20.92 -18.51 19.98
C ILE A 869 20.67 -18.11 21.42
N VAL A 870 21.43 -17.16 21.96
CA VAL A 870 21.29 -16.66 23.33
C VAL A 870 19.92 -16.04 23.53
N ASP A 871 19.50 -15.14 22.64
CA ASP A 871 18.18 -14.47 22.70
C ASP A 871 17.05 -15.51 22.66
N ALA A 872 17.13 -16.50 21.77
CA ALA A 872 16.12 -17.54 21.67
C ALA A 872 16.02 -18.45 22.91
N LEU A 873 17.14 -18.67 23.61
CA LEU A 873 17.19 -19.53 24.81
C LEU A 873 16.90 -18.78 26.10
N GLN A 874 16.89 -17.45 26.11
CA GLN A 874 16.53 -16.60 27.26
C GLN A 874 15.02 -16.39 27.43
N HIS A 875 14.20 -16.88 26.52
CA HIS A 875 12.74 -16.74 26.55
C HIS A 875 12.03 -18.07 26.83
N SER A 876 10.82 -17.99 27.35
CA SER A 876 9.94 -19.15 27.50
C SER A 876 9.52 -19.72 26.13
N VAL A 877 9.07 -20.96 26.09
CA VAL A 877 8.57 -21.59 24.85
C VAL A 877 7.34 -20.86 24.30
N GLU A 878 6.53 -20.29 25.20
CA GLU A 878 5.32 -19.54 24.86
C GLU A 878 5.59 -18.08 24.46
N TYR A 879 6.86 -17.66 24.53
CA TYR A 879 7.21 -16.28 24.21
C TYR A 879 6.82 -15.92 22.79
N ASP A 880 6.07 -14.84 22.70
CA ASP A 880 5.67 -14.21 21.44
C ASP A 880 6.34 -12.83 21.35
N ILE A 881 7.10 -12.59 20.31
CA ILE A 881 7.81 -11.31 20.11
C ILE A 881 6.86 -10.10 20.16
N ARG A 882 5.58 -10.32 19.86
CA ARG A 882 4.54 -9.27 19.91
C ARG A 882 4.19 -8.87 21.36
N SER A 883 4.48 -9.70 22.37
CA SER A 883 4.17 -9.41 23.77
C SER A 883 5.01 -8.28 24.37
N GLU A 884 6.12 -7.93 23.71
CA GLU A 884 6.93 -6.74 24.07
C GLU A 884 6.25 -5.42 23.71
N GLN A 885 5.26 -5.46 22.81
CA GLN A 885 4.49 -4.29 22.46
C GLN A 885 3.35 -4.03 23.45
N HIS A 886 2.82 -2.80 23.44
CA HIS A 886 1.72 -2.42 24.32
C HIS A 886 0.45 -3.23 24.05
N GLN A 887 -0.09 -3.82 25.12
CA GLN A 887 -1.37 -4.53 25.10
C GLN A 887 -2.51 -3.62 24.57
N PRO A 888 -3.55 -4.17 23.94
CA PRO A 888 -4.73 -3.42 23.53
C PRO A 888 -5.30 -2.58 24.68
N LEU A 889 -5.75 -1.37 24.38
CA LEU A 889 -6.37 -0.49 25.37
C LEU A 889 -7.79 -0.97 25.65
N PHE A 890 -7.98 -1.60 26.81
CA PHE A 890 -9.31 -2.00 27.29
C PHE A 890 -9.99 -0.85 28.02
N LYS A 891 -11.25 -0.58 27.67
CA LYS A 891 -12.10 0.47 28.22
C LYS A 891 -13.23 -0.15 29.02
N SER A 892 -13.67 0.55 30.07
CA SER A 892 -14.88 0.28 30.84
C SER A 892 -15.92 1.40 30.75
N GLY A 893 -15.58 2.53 30.10
CA GLY A 893 -16.46 3.68 29.91
C GLY A 893 -15.96 4.61 28.81
N VAL A 894 -16.81 5.54 28.38
CA VAL A 894 -16.49 6.58 27.38
C VAL A 894 -16.50 7.93 28.08
N LEU A 895 -15.43 8.72 27.91
CA LEU A 895 -15.42 10.12 28.28
C LEU A 895 -16.27 10.93 27.29
N SER A 896 -17.09 11.85 27.79
CA SER A 896 -17.86 12.75 26.93
C SER A 896 -16.93 13.82 26.33
N LEU A 897 -17.21 14.23 25.08
CA LEU A 897 -16.50 15.35 24.46
C LEU A 897 -16.72 16.66 25.26
N ASP A 898 -17.82 16.76 25.98
CA ASP A 898 -18.15 17.92 26.82
C ASP A 898 -17.30 18.02 28.09
N GLU A 899 -16.79 16.92 28.57
CA GLU A 899 -15.85 16.83 29.71
C GLU A 899 -14.42 17.21 29.33
N VAL A 900 -14.09 17.24 28.03
CA VAL A 900 -12.75 17.58 27.56
C VAL A 900 -12.60 19.09 27.45
N HIS A 901 -11.51 19.60 28.01
CA HIS A 901 -11.13 21.01 27.94
C HIS A 901 -9.64 21.18 27.61
N ALA A 902 -9.27 22.34 27.10
CA ALA A 902 -7.88 22.63 26.79
C ALA A 902 -7.02 22.56 28.08
N GLY A 903 -5.83 21.97 27.98
CA GLY A 903 -4.95 21.70 29.11
C GLY A 903 -5.09 20.33 29.77
N LEU A 904 -6.19 19.60 29.52
CA LEU A 904 -6.44 18.26 30.08
C LEU A 904 -5.41 17.26 29.54
N GLU A 905 -4.86 16.46 30.44
CA GLU A 905 -3.93 15.36 30.10
C GLU A 905 -4.69 14.03 30.05
N LEU A 906 -4.52 13.32 28.95
CA LEU A 906 -5.20 12.07 28.68
C LEU A 906 -4.24 11.03 28.15
N THR A 907 -4.50 9.77 28.45
CA THR A 907 -3.81 8.65 27.81
C THR A 907 -4.60 8.20 26.60
N GLY A 908 -3.92 8.04 25.48
CA GLY A 908 -4.54 7.60 24.23
C GLY A 908 -3.74 6.51 23.53
N LYS A 909 -4.35 5.94 22.49
CA LYS A 909 -3.72 4.98 21.58
C LYS A 909 -3.64 5.57 20.19
N VAL A 910 -2.46 5.50 19.58
CA VAL A 910 -2.26 5.94 18.18
C VAL A 910 -3.00 4.99 17.24
N LYS A 911 -3.95 5.55 16.48
CA LYS A 911 -4.76 4.80 15.49
C LYS A 911 -4.25 4.88 14.07
N ASN A 912 -3.59 5.98 13.72
CA ASN A 912 -3.05 6.15 12.38
C ASN A 912 -1.90 7.16 12.40
N CYS A 913 -0.86 6.86 11.63
CA CYS A 913 0.27 7.76 11.40
C CYS A 913 0.24 8.28 9.97
N THR A 914 0.55 9.56 9.80
CA THR A 914 0.61 10.25 8.51
C THR A 914 1.83 11.17 8.49
N ASN A 915 2.26 11.63 7.33
CA ASN A 915 3.40 12.52 7.18
C ASN A 915 3.24 13.88 7.87
N PHE A 916 2.03 14.24 8.31
CA PHE A 916 1.75 15.51 9.00
C PHE A 916 1.40 15.35 10.47
N GLY A 917 1.25 14.13 10.98
CA GLY A 917 0.92 13.89 12.38
C GLY A 917 0.32 12.50 12.65
N ALA A 918 0.00 12.27 13.92
CA ALA A 918 -0.61 11.03 14.40
C ALA A 918 -2.03 11.26 14.92
N PHE A 919 -2.95 10.39 14.54
CA PHE A 919 -4.31 10.35 15.07
C PHE A 919 -4.37 9.43 16.28
N VAL A 920 -4.89 9.96 17.39
CA VAL A 920 -4.91 9.29 18.70
C VAL A 920 -6.33 9.16 19.19
N ASP A 921 -6.73 7.95 19.53
CA ASP A 921 -7.96 7.70 20.29
C ASP A 921 -7.72 7.96 21.77
N ILE A 922 -8.31 9.05 22.27
CA ILE A 922 -8.24 9.46 23.67
C ILE A 922 -9.52 9.06 24.45
N GLY A 923 -10.40 8.23 23.87
CA GLY A 923 -11.58 7.70 24.55
C GLY A 923 -12.82 8.57 24.52
N VAL A 924 -12.80 9.74 23.87
CA VAL A 924 -13.91 10.74 23.83
C VAL A 924 -14.79 10.60 22.58
N GLY A 925 -14.74 9.49 21.91
CA GLY A 925 -15.55 9.28 20.70
C GLY A 925 -15.07 10.03 19.45
N THR A 926 -14.02 10.83 19.51
CA THR A 926 -13.39 11.53 18.39
C THR A 926 -11.87 11.42 18.52
N ASP A 927 -11.20 11.07 17.43
CA ASP A 927 -9.74 10.97 17.44
C ASP A 927 -9.12 12.36 17.47
N GLY A 928 -8.15 12.58 18.36
CA GLY A 928 -7.37 13.80 18.41
C GLY A 928 -6.17 13.72 17.47
N LEU A 929 -5.66 14.84 16.99
CA LEU A 929 -4.49 14.93 16.13
C LEU A 929 -3.31 15.52 16.90
N ILE A 930 -2.22 14.76 16.99
CA ILE A 930 -0.89 15.29 17.33
C ILE A 930 -0.24 15.69 16.01
N HIS A 931 -0.13 16.99 15.74
CA HIS A 931 0.60 17.45 14.57
C HIS A 931 2.11 17.21 14.75
N VAL A 932 2.87 16.97 13.67
CA VAL A 932 4.31 16.70 13.71
C VAL A 932 5.09 17.74 14.54
N SER A 933 4.70 19.01 14.49
CA SER A 933 5.30 20.10 15.31
C SER A 933 5.00 20.00 16.82
N GLN A 934 4.09 19.14 17.24
CA GLN A 934 3.67 18.92 18.62
C GLN A 934 4.14 17.57 19.19
N MET A 935 5.03 16.88 18.49
CA MET A 935 5.60 15.59 18.91
C MET A 935 6.84 15.71 19.80
N ASN A 936 7.32 16.94 20.05
CA ASN A 936 8.48 17.21 20.94
C ASN A 936 9.75 16.40 20.57
N GLY A 937 9.98 16.13 19.28
CA GLY A 937 11.12 15.32 18.81
C GLY A 937 10.96 13.81 18.99
N HIS A 938 9.84 13.34 19.54
CA HIS A 938 9.55 11.91 19.64
C HIS A 938 8.85 11.40 18.37
N THR A 939 9.13 10.16 18.06
CA THR A 939 8.45 9.43 16.99
C THR A 939 7.37 8.52 17.59
N VAL A 940 6.21 8.47 16.97
CA VAL A 940 5.12 7.60 17.41
C VAL A 940 4.71 6.65 16.28
N ALA A 941 4.33 5.44 16.65
CA ALA A 941 3.89 4.40 15.73
C ALA A 941 2.41 4.06 15.94
N LEU A 942 1.81 3.41 14.95
CA LEU A 942 0.46 2.88 15.06
C LEU A 942 0.39 1.91 16.27
N GLY A 943 -0.60 2.08 17.12
CA GLY A 943 -0.77 1.22 18.30
C GLY A 943 -0.07 1.71 19.56
N ASP A 944 0.86 2.66 19.46
CA ASP A 944 1.54 3.23 20.63
C ASP A 944 0.56 3.79 21.66
N ARG A 945 0.87 3.58 22.93
CA ARG A 945 0.22 4.26 24.03
C ARG A 945 0.94 5.58 24.29
N VAL A 946 0.20 6.67 24.28
CA VAL A 946 0.76 8.02 24.44
C VAL A 946 0.02 8.79 25.51
N THR A 947 0.74 9.60 26.28
CA THR A 947 0.13 10.61 27.13
C THR A 947 0.15 11.93 26.37
N VAL A 948 -1.01 12.53 26.24
CA VAL A 948 -1.22 13.74 25.44
C VAL A 948 -1.90 14.82 26.26
N ARG A 949 -1.59 16.09 25.93
CA ARG A 949 -2.30 17.25 26.48
C ARG A 949 -3.18 17.85 25.38
N VAL A 950 -4.42 18.12 25.71
CA VAL A 950 -5.36 18.78 24.80
C VAL A 950 -4.95 20.24 24.62
N LEU A 951 -4.74 20.67 23.34
CA LEU A 951 -4.37 22.03 23.00
C LEU A 951 -5.61 22.88 22.69
N ASN A 952 -6.47 22.40 21.83
CA ASN A 952 -7.68 23.08 21.40
C ASN A 952 -8.77 22.06 20.99
N ILE A 953 -10.03 22.51 21.05
CA ILE A 953 -11.20 21.71 20.71
C ILE A 953 -12.09 22.55 19.80
N GLU A 954 -12.29 22.11 18.56
CA GLU A 954 -13.27 22.66 17.63
C GLU A 954 -14.56 21.82 17.68
N ARG A 955 -15.47 22.10 18.60
CA ARG A 955 -16.69 21.31 18.83
C ARG A 955 -17.55 21.20 17.59
N ASP A 956 -17.74 22.29 16.83
CA ASP A 956 -18.53 22.32 15.59
C ASP A 956 -18.00 21.38 14.51
N ARG A 957 -16.68 21.17 14.49
CA ARG A 957 -16.00 20.32 13.52
C ARG A 957 -15.56 18.97 14.11
N ARG A 958 -15.83 18.74 15.39
CA ARG A 958 -15.36 17.58 16.16
C ARG A 958 -13.87 17.32 15.98
N ARG A 959 -13.04 18.35 16.19
CA ARG A 959 -11.59 18.27 16.07
C ARG A 959 -10.92 18.58 17.39
N ILE A 960 -9.93 17.77 17.74
CA ILE A 960 -9.16 17.93 18.98
C ILE A 960 -7.69 17.99 18.59
N GLY A 961 -7.04 19.13 18.89
CA GLY A 961 -5.59 19.29 18.74
C GLY A 961 -4.89 18.79 20.01
N LEU A 962 -3.89 17.95 19.83
CA LEU A 962 -3.14 17.31 20.91
C LEU A 962 -1.66 17.67 20.84
N ARG A 963 -0.99 17.67 22.00
CA ARG A 963 0.46 17.71 22.14
C ARG A 963 0.92 16.42 22.82
N LEU A 964 1.94 15.80 22.30
CA LEU A 964 2.58 14.66 22.92
C LEU A 964 3.36 15.09 24.18
N LEU A 965 3.11 14.45 25.31
CA LEU A 965 3.87 14.63 26.54
C LEU A 965 4.89 13.51 26.74
N SER A 966 4.45 12.27 26.61
CA SER A 966 5.30 11.09 26.71
C SER A 966 4.78 9.96 25.82
N LYS A 967 5.70 9.11 25.38
CA LYS A 967 5.42 7.81 24.81
C LYS A 967 5.47 6.80 25.97
N GLY A 968 4.40 6.01 26.16
CA GLY A 968 4.27 5.02 27.21
C GLY A 968 5.00 3.73 26.92
#